data_bca8732b95ddbfcbbc58b127809889a4
#
_entry.id   bca8732b95ddbfcbbc58b127809889a4
#
_cell.length_a   1.000
_cell.length_b   1.000
_cell.length_c   1.000
_cell.angle_alpha   90.00
_cell.angle_beta   90.00
_cell.angle_gamma   90.00
#
_symmetry.space_group_name_H-M   'P 1'
#
loop_
_entity.id
_entity.type
_entity.pdbx_description
1 polymer ?
#
loop_
_entity_poly.entity_id
_entity_poly.type
_entity_poly.pdbx_seq_one_letter_code
_entity_poly.pdbx_strand_id
1 'polypeptide(L)'
;MCQNCSKELAKTYDPKSIEDRLYKKWEDNGYFHAEVDRSKKPFTIVMPPPNITGQLHMGHALDNTMQDILTRYKRMQGYNALWQPGTDHASIATEVKVIENLKKQGIDKRDLGREGFLEKCWEWRDEYGSRIINQLKKMGSSADWERERFTMDKGCSEAVLEVFVKLYEKGLIYKGSRIVNWCPVCKTSISDAEVEHEEQDGFFWHINYPVVGEEGRFVEIATTRPETLFGDTAVAVNPDDDRYKDIVGKMLKLPMTDREIPVIADAYVDKEFGTGCVKITPAHDPNDFEVGKRHNLEEITVINDDATMNHYAGKYEGMDRYECRKALVEDLEKQGLLVKVEPHSHNVGTHDRCGTTVEPMVKQQWFVRMDELIKPAVEAVKNGDIQLLPKRMEKTYFNWTDNIRDWCISRQLWWGHRIPAYYCPDCGEMVVAKAAPEKCPKCGCDHMEQDPDTLDTWFSSALWPFSTLGWPDKTEDLDYFYPTDVLVTGYDIIFFWVIRMIFSGYEQMGKAPFHTVLFHGLVRDSQGRKMSKSLGNGIDPLEVIDKYGADALRLTLITGNAPGNDMRFYWERVEASRNFANKVWNASRFIMMNLEGSEIKEPSLDELKPADKWILSKVNTLAKDVTENMDKYEMGIAVQKVYDFIWDEFCDWYIEITKTRTYNKENDPASANAAFWTLKTVLTEALKLLHPFMPFIIEEIFCTLHPEEDTIMLAKWPEYRADWNFPAEEEMLEHCKDLVKGVRNVRTEMDVPPSRKAKIFIVAEDAALRDSFELTKEAYANLAGASEVMVQQDKTGIGEDAVSVVIPGATLYLPLEDLVDFEKEKERLLKEQARLEKELARSKGMLSNEKFLSKAPEAKVQEEKDKLAGYEQMMEQVKERLAQMSK
;
A
#
# COMPACT_ATOMS: atom_id res chain seq x y z
N MET A 1 8.53 -23.14 30.56
CA MET A 1 7.15 -23.66 30.40
C MET A 1 6.22 -22.48 30.38
N CYS A 2 5.55 -22.25 29.24
CA CYS A 2 4.59 -21.17 29.09
C CYS A 2 3.42 -21.35 30.08
N GLN A 3 3.37 -20.55 31.14
CA GLN A 3 2.33 -20.68 32.21
C GLN A 3 0.92 -20.23 31.73
N ASN A 4 0.79 -19.73 30.50
CA ASN A 4 -0.44 -19.13 29.96
C ASN A 4 -0.96 -19.77 28.66
N CYS A 5 -0.38 -20.89 28.19
CA CYS A 5 -0.97 -21.59 27.03
C CYS A 5 -2.11 -22.51 27.54
N SER A 6 -3.30 -22.37 26.94
CA SER A 6 -4.40 -23.29 27.15
C SER A 6 -3.99 -24.67 26.65
N LYS A 7 -4.32 -25.72 27.40
CA LYS A 7 -4.02 -27.11 26.99
C LYS A 7 -4.81 -27.57 25.76
N GLU A 8 -5.83 -26.82 25.36
CA GLU A 8 -6.69 -27.06 24.20
C GLU A 8 -7.07 -25.75 23.53
N LEU A 9 -7.17 -25.78 22.21
CA LEU A 9 -7.75 -24.66 21.45
C LEU A 9 -9.24 -24.51 21.74
N ALA A 10 -9.69 -23.27 21.92
CA ALA A 10 -11.12 -22.96 22.07
C ALA A 10 -11.94 -23.48 20.88
N LYS A 11 -13.25 -23.71 21.09
CA LYS A 11 -14.14 -24.22 20.05
C LYS A 11 -14.21 -23.31 18.83
N THR A 12 -14.10 -22.00 19.04
CA THR A 12 -14.15 -20.96 18.00
C THR A 12 -12.97 -20.03 18.15
N TYR A 13 -12.42 -19.59 17.05
CA TYR A 13 -11.40 -18.54 17.03
C TYR A 13 -12.01 -17.18 17.38
N ASP A 14 -11.46 -16.52 18.38
CA ASP A 14 -11.82 -15.17 18.80
C ASP A 14 -10.57 -14.30 18.90
N PRO A 15 -10.28 -13.43 17.89
CA PRO A 15 -9.11 -12.56 17.88
C PRO A 15 -8.99 -11.67 19.11
N LYS A 16 -10.13 -11.11 19.60
CA LYS A 16 -10.14 -10.18 20.74
C LYS A 16 -9.61 -10.79 22.04
N SER A 17 -9.81 -12.07 22.23
CA SER A 17 -9.30 -12.79 23.41
C SER A 17 -7.82 -13.18 23.33
N ILE A 18 -7.23 -13.09 22.14
CA ILE A 18 -5.89 -13.60 21.83
C ILE A 18 -4.89 -12.50 21.57
N GLU A 19 -5.22 -11.53 20.71
CA GLU A 19 -4.26 -10.57 20.14
C GLU A 19 -3.55 -9.73 21.21
N ASP A 20 -4.27 -9.08 22.11
CA ASP A 20 -3.68 -8.23 23.15
C ASP A 20 -2.79 -9.03 24.11
N ARG A 21 -3.22 -10.24 24.46
CA ARG A 21 -2.47 -11.10 25.37
C ARG A 21 -1.15 -11.56 24.75
N LEU A 22 -1.19 -11.96 23.47
CA LEU A 22 0.01 -12.40 22.76
C LEU A 22 0.96 -11.26 22.51
N TYR A 23 0.44 -10.09 22.08
CA TYR A 23 1.29 -8.93 21.84
C TYR A 23 2.05 -8.52 23.10
N LYS A 24 1.34 -8.46 24.25
CA LYS A 24 1.96 -8.21 25.54
C LYS A 24 3.02 -9.27 25.90
N LYS A 25 2.73 -10.56 25.68
CA LYS A 25 3.71 -11.64 25.88
C LYS A 25 4.98 -11.39 25.07
N TRP A 26 4.86 -10.99 23.81
CA TRP A 26 6.01 -10.75 22.93
C TRP A 26 6.85 -9.57 23.41
N GLU A 27 6.21 -8.47 23.83
CA GLU A 27 6.91 -7.31 24.39
C GLU A 27 7.60 -7.65 25.73
N ASP A 28 6.87 -8.25 26.65
CA ASP A 28 7.39 -8.57 27.97
C ASP A 28 8.62 -9.53 27.93
N ASN A 29 8.74 -10.33 26.87
CA ASN A 29 9.87 -11.23 26.65
C ASN A 29 10.96 -10.65 25.72
N GLY A 30 10.81 -9.43 25.23
CA GLY A 30 11.81 -8.76 24.41
C GLY A 30 12.06 -9.43 23.05
N TYR A 31 11.08 -10.15 22.46
CA TYR A 31 11.27 -10.87 21.19
C TYR A 31 11.47 -9.96 19.99
N PHE A 32 11.18 -8.68 20.13
CA PHE A 32 11.37 -7.68 19.07
C PHE A 32 12.72 -6.95 19.15
N HIS A 33 13.38 -7.05 20.31
CA HIS A 33 14.61 -6.29 20.59
C HIS A 33 15.82 -6.92 19.88
N ALA A 34 16.64 -6.08 19.26
CA ALA A 34 17.86 -6.49 18.58
C ALA A 34 19.06 -5.76 19.19
N GLU A 35 19.96 -6.49 19.80
CA GLU A 35 21.26 -6.01 20.25
C GLU A 35 22.35 -6.37 19.25
N VAL A 36 23.50 -5.66 19.29
CA VAL A 36 24.66 -5.98 18.45
C VAL A 36 25.18 -7.38 18.78
N ASP A 37 24.99 -8.31 17.84
CA ASP A 37 25.47 -9.67 17.91
C ASP A 37 26.27 -10.02 16.66
N ARG A 38 27.59 -9.89 16.73
CA ARG A 38 28.49 -10.12 15.58
C ARG A 38 28.61 -11.59 15.16
N SER A 39 27.99 -12.52 15.89
CA SER A 39 27.88 -13.92 15.47
C SER A 39 26.74 -14.14 14.44
N LYS A 40 25.82 -13.18 14.32
CA LYS A 40 24.69 -13.21 13.42
C LYS A 40 24.86 -12.16 12.32
N LYS A 41 24.27 -12.42 11.17
CA LYS A 41 24.13 -11.42 10.11
C LYS A 41 23.01 -10.46 10.47
N PRO A 42 23.22 -9.11 10.44
CA PRO A 42 22.14 -8.17 10.64
C PRO A 42 21.17 -8.19 9.46
N PHE A 43 19.93 -7.84 9.75
CA PHE A 43 18.91 -7.46 8.77
C PHE A 43 18.15 -6.28 9.34
N THR A 44 18.25 -5.12 8.68
CA THR A 44 17.75 -3.87 9.22
C THR A 44 16.72 -3.23 8.30
N ILE A 45 15.58 -2.86 8.86
CA ILE A 45 14.58 -1.99 8.22
C ILE A 45 14.40 -0.76 9.10
N VAL A 46 14.43 0.43 8.53
CA VAL A 46 13.95 1.64 9.18
C VAL A 46 12.49 1.87 8.78
N MET A 47 11.62 2.00 9.75
CA MET A 47 10.21 2.28 9.51
C MET A 47 10.06 3.68 8.91
N PRO A 48 9.32 3.87 7.81
CA PRO A 48 8.88 5.21 7.43
C PRO A 48 8.14 5.85 8.59
N PRO A 49 8.70 6.90 9.21
CA PRO A 49 8.14 7.41 10.46
C PRO A 49 6.79 8.09 10.19
N PRO A 50 5.67 7.57 10.71
CA PRO A 50 4.38 8.20 10.49
C PRO A 50 4.32 9.61 11.03
N ASN A 51 3.69 10.50 10.28
CA ASN A 51 3.44 11.88 10.67
C ASN A 51 2.47 11.96 11.86
N ILE A 52 2.80 12.74 12.89
CA ILE A 52 1.93 12.92 14.07
C ILE A 52 0.69 13.80 13.78
N THR A 53 0.13 13.73 12.59
CA THR A 53 -1.01 14.55 12.14
C THR A 53 -2.38 13.94 12.41
N GLY A 54 -2.43 12.73 12.95
CA GLY A 54 -3.67 12.04 13.28
C GLY A 54 -3.52 10.53 13.31
N GLN A 55 -4.64 9.84 13.02
CA GLN A 55 -4.69 8.37 12.97
C GLN A 55 -4.04 7.82 11.71
N LEU A 56 -3.49 6.60 11.83
CA LEU A 56 -3.05 5.81 10.69
C LEU A 56 -4.23 5.46 9.77
N HIS A 57 -3.93 5.26 8.51
CA HIS A 57 -4.87 4.84 7.46
C HIS A 57 -4.41 3.53 6.81
N MET A 58 -5.21 2.98 5.88
CA MET A 58 -4.90 1.71 5.22
C MET A 58 -3.56 1.66 4.49
N GLY A 59 -3.06 2.80 3.97
CA GLY A 59 -1.72 2.87 3.38
C GLY A 59 -0.62 2.56 4.39
N HIS A 60 -0.72 3.10 5.60
CA HIS A 60 0.21 2.76 6.70
C HIS A 60 0.07 1.30 7.14
N ALA A 61 -1.16 0.76 7.15
CA ALA A 61 -1.38 -0.64 7.48
C ALA A 61 -0.71 -1.58 6.47
N LEU A 62 -0.78 -1.26 5.16
CA LEU A 62 -0.08 -2.01 4.11
C LEU A 62 1.44 -1.92 4.29
N ASP A 63 1.97 -0.69 4.38
CA ASP A 63 3.39 -0.42 4.51
C ASP A 63 4.01 -1.17 5.71
N ASN A 64 3.40 -1.04 6.89
CA ASN A 64 3.89 -1.70 8.10
C ASN A 64 3.71 -3.23 8.06
N THR A 65 2.64 -3.74 7.44
CA THR A 65 2.44 -5.19 7.27
C THR A 65 3.56 -5.79 6.41
N MET A 66 3.95 -5.13 5.32
CA MET A 66 5.04 -5.61 4.47
C MET A 66 6.38 -5.65 5.21
N GLN A 67 6.70 -4.61 5.98
CA GLN A 67 7.92 -4.55 6.79
C GLN A 67 7.94 -5.63 7.87
N ASP A 68 6.83 -5.82 8.57
CA ASP A 68 6.71 -6.83 9.62
C ASP A 68 6.89 -8.24 9.07
N ILE A 69 6.30 -8.55 7.91
CA ILE A 69 6.46 -9.84 7.24
C ILE A 69 7.94 -10.12 6.94
N LEU A 70 8.65 -9.17 6.37
CA LEU A 70 10.08 -9.32 6.07
C LEU A 70 10.92 -9.49 7.34
N THR A 71 10.62 -8.72 8.37
CA THR A 71 11.32 -8.78 9.66
C THR A 71 11.13 -10.13 10.33
N ARG A 72 9.89 -10.64 10.40
CA ARG A 72 9.58 -11.98 10.97
C ARG A 72 10.22 -13.09 10.16
N TYR A 73 10.15 -13.02 8.84
CA TYR A 73 10.79 -13.96 7.94
C TYR A 73 12.30 -14.06 8.19
N LYS A 74 12.99 -12.91 8.20
CA LYS A 74 14.44 -12.88 8.43
C LYS A 74 14.84 -13.29 9.86
N ARG A 75 14.00 -12.95 10.87
CA ARG A 75 14.22 -13.42 12.24
C ARG A 75 14.17 -14.96 12.33
N MET A 76 13.19 -15.60 11.68
CA MET A 76 13.08 -17.05 11.61
C MET A 76 14.22 -17.70 10.80
N GLN A 77 14.85 -16.98 9.86
CA GLN A 77 16.07 -17.42 9.17
C GLN A 77 17.34 -17.27 10.01
N GLY A 78 17.22 -16.79 11.27
CA GLY A 78 18.36 -16.62 12.18
C GLY A 78 19.14 -15.34 12.03
N TYR A 79 18.65 -14.37 11.24
CA TYR A 79 19.23 -13.03 11.20
C TYR A 79 18.99 -12.28 12.52
N ASN A 80 19.89 -11.37 12.84
CA ASN A 80 19.66 -10.37 13.88
C ASN A 80 18.83 -9.23 13.25
N ALA A 81 17.51 -9.38 13.34
CA ALA A 81 16.57 -8.52 12.62
C ALA A 81 16.17 -7.30 13.46
N LEU A 82 16.62 -6.12 13.04
CA LEU A 82 16.22 -4.84 13.61
C LEU A 82 15.15 -4.17 12.72
N TRP A 83 13.97 -3.94 13.25
CA TRP A 83 13.00 -3.04 12.66
C TRP A 83 12.91 -1.78 13.53
N GLN A 84 13.59 -0.72 13.07
CA GLN A 84 13.75 0.55 13.79
C GLN A 84 12.49 1.40 13.66
N PRO A 85 11.69 1.59 14.73
CA PRO A 85 10.48 2.40 14.70
C PRO A 85 10.74 3.87 15.02
N GLY A 86 9.74 4.69 14.70
CA GLY A 86 9.68 6.09 15.13
C GLY A 86 8.54 6.86 14.50
N THR A 87 8.49 8.17 14.79
CA THR A 87 7.47 9.09 14.28
C THR A 87 8.12 10.38 13.77
N ASP A 88 7.44 11.05 12.82
CA ASP A 88 7.90 12.31 12.21
C ASP A 88 7.07 13.48 12.75
N HIS A 89 7.78 14.59 13.05
CA HIS A 89 7.18 15.83 13.52
C HIS A 89 6.34 16.54 12.47
N ALA A 90 6.57 16.26 11.19
CA ALA A 90 5.74 16.70 10.04
C ALA A 90 5.45 18.21 10.00
N SER A 91 6.44 19.03 10.33
CA SER A 91 6.43 20.51 10.25
C SER A 91 5.08 21.18 9.97
N ILE A 92 4.82 21.53 8.69
CA ILE A 92 3.60 22.23 8.22
C ILE A 92 2.33 21.48 8.61
N ALA A 93 2.30 20.17 8.37
CA ALA A 93 1.08 19.39 8.55
C ALA A 93 0.64 19.32 10.02
N THR A 94 1.58 19.20 10.94
CA THR A 94 1.31 19.22 12.38
C THR A 94 0.95 20.62 12.85
N GLU A 95 1.68 21.65 12.41
CA GLU A 95 1.39 23.04 12.78
C GLU A 95 -0.03 23.45 12.37
N VAL A 96 -0.46 23.10 11.15
CA VAL A 96 -1.83 23.33 10.67
C VAL A 96 -2.86 22.66 11.58
N LYS A 97 -2.61 21.40 11.98
CA LYS A 97 -3.55 20.66 12.86
C LYS A 97 -3.65 21.25 14.25
N VAL A 98 -2.53 21.66 14.83
CA VAL A 98 -2.51 22.34 16.14
C VAL A 98 -3.25 23.69 16.06
N ILE A 99 -3.01 24.49 15.00
CA ILE A 99 -3.73 25.75 14.77
C ILE A 99 -5.23 25.50 14.61
N GLU A 100 -5.68 24.51 13.83
CA GLU A 100 -7.09 24.14 13.70
C GLU A 100 -7.72 23.78 15.05
N ASN A 101 -6.98 23.04 15.89
CA ASN A 101 -7.44 22.66 17.23
C ASN A 101 -7.54 23.88 18.17
N LEU A 102 -6.57 24.76 18.15
CA LEU A 102 -6.59 26.01 18.93
C LEU A 102 -7.73 26.94 18.52
N LYS A 103 -7.98 27.08 17.21
CA LYS A 103 -9.10 27.88 16.69
C LYS A 103 -10.48 27.37 17.17
N LYS A 104 -10.65 26.05 17.30
CA LYS A 104 -11.88 25.48 17.89
C LYS A 104 -12.07 25.88 19.35
N GLN A 105 -11.00 26.20 20.04
CA GLN A 105 -10.98 26.68 21.42
C GLN A 105 -11.02 28.22 21.52
N GLY A 106 -11.05 28.92 20.38
CA GLY A 106 -11.07 30.38 20.32
C GLY A 106 -9.70 31.03 20.57
N ILE A 107 -8.60 30.28 20.42
CA ILE A 107 -7.22 30.74 20.69
C ILE A 107 -6.51 30.98 19.35
N ASP A 108 -5.91 32.16 19.17
CA ASP A 108 -5.01 32.44 18.05
C ASP A 108 -3.56 32.05 18.44
N LYS A 109 -2.83 31.46 17.50
CA LYS A 109 -1.40 31.09 17.66
C LYS A 109 -0.56 32.27 18.17
N ARG A 110 -0.83 33.48 17.68
CA ARG A 110 -0.07 34.68 18.03
C ARG A 110 -0.27 35.15 19.48
N ASP A 111 -1.41 34.85 20.06
CA ASP A 111 -1.70 35.20 21.48
C ASP A 111 -0.83 34.37 22.43
N LEU A 112 -0.44 33.17 22.03
CA LEU A 112 0.43 32.28 22.81
C LEU A 112 1.92 32.65 22.70
N GLY A 113 2.32 33.36 21.66
CA GLY A 113 3.72 33.52 21.30
C GLY A 113 4.37 32.18 20.88
N ARG A 114 5.66 32.25 20.47
CA ARG A 114 6.36 31.05 19.95
C ARG A 114 6.47 29.95 21.00
N GLU A 115 6.88 30.29 22.21
CA GLU A 115 7.10 29.30 23.29
C GLU A 115 5.79 28.59 23.67
N GLY A 116 4.72 29.35 23.95
CA GLY A 116 3.44 28.76 24.32
C GLY A 116 2.80 27.96 23.19
N PHE A 117 3.03 28.32 21.94
CA PHE A 117 2.60 27.53 20.79
C PHE A 117 3.38 26.22 20.68
N LEU A 118 4.70 26.24 20.90
CA LEU A 118 5.53 25.03 20.88
C LEU A 118 5.13 24.07 22.00
N GLU A 119 4.77 24.55 23.20
CA GLU A 119 4.21 23.69 24.25
C GLU A 119 2.95 22.94 23.75
N LYS A 120 2.06 23.60 23.03
CA LYS A 120 0.88 22.97 22.44
C LYS A 120 1.22 21.94 21.36
N CYS A 121 2.29 22.15 20.59
CA CYS A 121 2.78 21.17 19.62
C CYS A 121 3.37 19.93 20.32
N TRP A 122 4.10 20.11 21.44
CA TRP A 122 4.60 18.98 22.23
C TRP A 122 3.48 18.17 22.90
N GLU A 123 2.45 18.85 23.47
CA GLU A 123 1.23 18.18 23.98
C GLU A 123 0.57 17.34 22.87
N TRP A 124 0.46 17.91 21.68
CA TRP A 124 -0.08 17.21 20.50
C TRP A 124 0.76 15.98 20.12
N ARG A 125 2.09 16.12 20.12
CA ARG A 125 3.02 15.01 19.87
C ARG A 125 2.83 13.88 20.86
N ASP A 126 2.70 14.19 22.15
CA ASP A 126 2.55 13.16 23.18
C ASP A 126 1.22 12.40 23.03
N GLU A 127 0.15 13.07 22.68
CA GLU A 127 -1.14 12.46 22.44
C GLU A 127 -1.14 11.59 21.16
N TYR A 128 -0.78 12.16 20.02
CA TYR A 128 -0.91 11.48 18.73
C TYR A 128 0.24 10.53 18.43
N GLY A 129 1.45 10.79 18.91
CA GLY A 129 2.56 9.86 18.83
C GLY A 129 2.25 8.55 19.56
N SER A 130 1.81 8.64 20.81
CA SER A 130 1.39 7.45 21.58
C SER A 130 0.24 6.70 20.92
N ARG A 131 -0.72 7.40 20.32
CA ARG A 131 -1.83 6.79 19.61
C ARG A 131 -1.37 6.00 18.38
N ILE A 132 -0.48 6.57 17.58
CA ILE A 132 0.12 5.93 16.41
C ILE A 132 0.84 4.64 16.80
N ILE A 133 1.69 4.69 17.83
CA ILE A 133 2.39 3.50 18.32
C ILE A 133 1.40 2.42 18.77
N ASN A 134 0.35 2.78 19.49
CA ASN A 134 -0.68 1.82 19.90
C ASN A 134 -1.42 1.22 18.69
N GLN A 135 -1.68 2.00 17.63
CA GLN A 135 -2.27 1.47 16.41
C GLN A 135 -1.34 0.48 15.71
N LEU A 136 -0.04 0.75 15.64
CA LEU A 136 0.96 -0.16 15.08
C LEU A 136 1.04 -1.47 15.88
N LYS A 137 1.03 -1.39 17.22
CA LYS A 137 1.00 -2.55 18.10
C LYS A 137 -0.25 -3.41 17.88
N LYS A 138 -1.41 -2.79 17.73
CA LYS A 138 -2.67 -3.49 17.41
C LYS A 138 -2.65 -4.21 16.06
N MET A 139 -1.89 -3.72 15.09
CA MET A 139 -1.66 -4.41 13.81
C MET A 139 -0.68 -5.59 13.93
N GLY A 140 -0.07 -5.80 15.09
CA GLY A 140 0.90 -6.87 15.32
C GLY A 140 2.32 -6.54 14.87
N SER A 141 2.66 -5.26 14.71
CA SER A 141 4.00 -4.85 14.26
C SER A 141 5.08 -5.26 15.26
N SER A 142 6.07 -6.04 14.82
CA SER A 142 7.16 -6.57 15.65
C SER A 142 8.39 -5.65 15.60
N ALA A 143 8.18 -4.34 15.68
CA ALA A 143 9.24 -3.34 15.72
C ALA A 143 9.91 -3.29 17.11
N ASP A 144 11.15 -2.87 17.14
CA ASP A 144 11.93 -2.72 18.37
C ASP A 144 11.54 -1.42 19.11
N TRP A 145 10.49 -1.49 19.91
CA TRP A 145 9.92 -0.34 20.61
C TRP A 145 10.85 0.27 21.67
N GLU A 146 11.84 -0.46 22.13
CA GLU A 146 12.87 0.08 23.03
C GLU A 146 13.79 1.09 22.32
N ARG A 147 13.84 1.00 20.99
CA ARG A 147 14.59 1.90 20.11
C ARG A 147 13.72 2.93 19.42
N GLU A 148 12.49 3.18 19.90
CA GLU A 148 11.60 4.20 19.33
C GLU A 148 12.29 5.56 19.24
N ARG A 149 12.22 6.20 18.06
CA ARG A 149 12.79 7.52 17.81
C ARG A 149 11.74 8.52 17.36
N PHE A 150 12.04 9.77 17.56
CA PHE A 150 11.27 10.91 17.05
C PHE A 150 12.20 11.85 16.30
N THR A 151 11.78 12.32 15.11
CA THR A 151 12.65 13.15 14.27
C THR A 151 13.15 14.44 14.93
N MET A 152 12.50 14.91 16.00
CA MET A 152 12.95 16.03 16.83
C MET A 152 13.46 15.61 18.21
N ASP A 153 13.77 14.34 18.44
CA ASP A 153 14.48 13.95 19.65
C ASP A 153 15.89 14.53 19.68
N LYS A 154 16.56 14.49 20.84
CA LYS A 154 17.87 15.10 21.03
C LYS A 154 18.90 14.60 20.01
N GLY A 155 19.02 13.29 19.80
CA GLY A 155 20.04 12.74 18.92
C GLY A 155 19.75 13.05 17.45
N CYS A 156 18.50 12.95 17.00
CA CYS A 156 18.11 13.35 15.65
C CYS A 156 18.29 14.86 15.41
N SER A 157 18.01 15.69 16.43
CA SER A 157 18.26 17.14 16.35
C SER A 157 19.75 17.47 16.25
N GLU A 158 20.61 16.78 17.00
CA GLU A 158 22.07 16.92 16.90
C GLU A 158 22.58 16.54 15.50
N ALA A 159 22.03 15.48 14.91
CA ALA A 159 22.33 15.08 13.54
C ALA A 159 21.94 16.16 12.51
N VAL A 160 20.77 16.77 12.67
CA VAL A 160 20.31 17.87 11.80
C VAL A 160 21.25 19.06 11.89
N LEU A 161 21.65 19.47 13.09
CA LEU A 161 22.59 20.58 13.28
C LEU A 161 23.98 20.28 12.67
N GLU A 162 24.47 19.06 12.84
CA GLU A 162 25.74 18.63 12.25
C GLU A 162 25.70 18.72 10.73
N VAL A 163 24.65 18.17 10.08
CA VAL A 163 24.50 18.18 8.63
C VAL A 163 24.39 19.61 8.11
N PHE A 164 23.58 20.47 8.75
CA PHE A 164 23.40 21.84 8.29
C PHE A 164 24.72 22.63 8.31
N VAL A 165 25.43 22.59 9.43
CA VAL A 165 26.71 23.31 9.59
C VAL A 165 27.73 22.78 8.57
N LYS A 166 27.89 21.47 8.46
CA LYS A 166 28.85 20.84 7.54
C LYS A 166 28.56 21.15 6.07
N LEU A 167 27.29 21.12 5.63
CA LEU A 167 26.91 21.50 4.27
C LEU A 167 27.11 23.00 4.00
N TYR A 168 26.86 23.85 5.00
CA TYR A 168 27.12 25.29 4.90
C TYR A 168 28.60 25.58 4.75
N GLU A 169 29.48 24.98 5.57
CA GLU A 169 30.93 25.10 5.47
C GLU A 169 31.50 24.64 4.10
N LYS A 170 30.86 23.63 3.49
CA LYS A 170 31.18 23.18 2.13
C LYS A 170 30.62 24.11 1.04
N GLY A 171 29.85 25.16 1.40
CA GLY A 171 29.16 26.05 0.44
C GLY A 171 27.99 25.38 -0.30
N LEU A 172 27.52 24.24 0.19
CA LEU A 172 26.37 23.52 -0.38
C LEU A 172 25.04 24.04 0.18
N ILE A 173 25.02 24.64 1.37
CA ILE A 173 23.89 25.41 1.86
C ILE A 173 24.20 26.90 1.72
N TYR A 174 23.23 27.65 1.23
CA TYR A 174 23.34 29.10 1.06
C TYR A 174 21.99 29.79 1.28
N LYS A 175 22.03 31.07 1.65
CA LYS A 175 20.88 31.96 1.72
C LYS A 175 20.83 32.84 0.46
N GLY A 176 19.68 32.88 -0.22
CA GLY A 176 19.56 33.63 -1.47
C GLY A 176 18.12 33.97 -1.80
N SER A 177 17.97 35.00 -2.67
CA SER A 177 16.67 35.36 -3.23
C SER A 177 16.39 34.51 -4.46
N ARG A 178 15.29 33.78 -4.43
CA ARG A 178 14.80 32.96 -5.54
C ARG A 178 13.28 32.96 -5.54
N ILE A 179 12.70 32.66 -6.70
CA ILE A 179 11.27 32.42 -6.76
C ILE A 179 10.92 31.07 -6.10
N VAL A 180 9.94 31.11 -5.22
CA VAL A 180 9.46 29.93 -4.46
C VAL A 180 7.92 29.88 -4.53
N ASN A 181 7.35 28.71 -4.36
CA ASN A 181 5.91 28.58 -4.17
C ASN A 181 5.57 29.03 -2.73
N TRP A 182 4.72 30.02 -2.63
CA TRP A 182 4.29 30.58 -1.35
C TRP A 182 2.83 30.25 -1.07
N CYS A 183 2.53 29.73 0.11
CA CYS A 183 1.16 29.55 0.55
C CYS A 183 0.70 30.76 1.38
N PRO A 184 -0.26 31.57 0.90
CA PRO A 184 -0.69 32.78 1.62
C PRO A 184 -1.51 32.50 2.87
N VAL A 185 -2.11 31.32 2.98
CA VAL A 185 -2.86 30.88 4.17
C VAL A 185 -1.93 30.36 5.26
N CYS A 186 -1.00 29.48 4.90
CA CYS A 186 0.00 28.95 5.84
C CYS A 186 1.15 29.96 6.09
N LYS A 187 1.31 30.98 5.26
CA LYS A 187 2.34 32.02 5.28
C LYS A 187 3.76 31.44 5.30
N THR A 188 4.00 30.45 4.45
CA THR A 188 5.29 29.76 4.33
C THR A 188 5.54 29.32 2.89
N SER A 189 6.83 29.16 2.54
CA SER A 189 7.26 28.50 1.32
C SER A 189 6.90 27.02 1.38
N ILE A 190 6.56 26.45 0.24
CA ILE A 190 6.31 25.02 0.03
C ILE A 190 7.19 24.52 -1.10
N SER A 191 7.49 23.23 -1.13
CA SER A 191 8.30 22.64 -2.21
C SER A 191 7.46 22.43 -3.48
N ASP A 192 8.11 22.37 -4.64
CA ASP A 192 7.42 22.14 -5.93
C ASP A 192 6.58 20.86 -5.93
N ALA A 193 7.04 19.85 -5.19
CA ALA A 193 6.35 18.56 -5.10
C ALA A 193 5.12 18.57 -4.15
N GLU A 194 4.96 19.60 -3.30
CA GLU A 194 3.78 19.83 -2.45
C GLU A 194 2.69 20.64 -3.16
N VAL A 195 2.94 21.02 -4.42
CA VAL A 195 1.97 21.72 -5.26
C VAL A 195 1.20 20.71 -6.10
N GLU A 196 -0.08 20.57 -5.79
CA GLU A 196 -1.02 19.80 -6.63
C GLU A 196 -1.52 20.69 -7.75
N HIS A 197 -1.56 20.16 -8.97
CA HIS A 197 -2.04 20.91 -10.13
C HIS A 197 -3.44 20.43 -10.49
N GLU A 198 -4.40 21.36 -10.46
CA GLU A 198 -5.78 21.10 -10.81
C GLU A 198 -6.17 21.95 -12.02
N GLU A 199 -6.86 21.32 -12.97
CA GLU A 199 -7.44 22.05 -14.10
C GLU A 199 -8.62 22.88 -13.59
N GLN A 200 -8.52 24.20 -13.77
CA GLN A 200 -9.55 25.14 -13.36
C GLN A 200 -9.99 25.99 -14.54
N ASP A 201 -11.29 26.23 -14.62
CA ASP A 201 -11.86 27.18 -15.57
C ASP A 201 -11.51 28.61 -15.18
N GLY A 202 -10.91 29.31 -16.10
CA GLY A 202 -10.49 30.70 -15.97
C GLY A 202 -10.69 31.47 -17.24
N PHE A 203 -9.92 32.54 -17.40
CA PHE A 203 -10.00 33.39 -18.57
C PHE A 203 -8.61 33.83 -19.01
N PHE A 204 -8.46 34.10 -20.31
CA PHE A 204 -7.44 34.97 -20.80
C PHE A 204 -8.00 36.39 -20.93
N TRP A 205 -7.36 37.35 -20.29
CA TRP A 205 -7.62 38.77 -20.42
C TRP A 205 -6.61 39.34 -21.40
N HIS A 206 -7.13 39.88 -22.50
CA HIS A 206 -6.36 40.52 -23.54
C HIS A 206 -6.28 42.02 -23.27
N ILE A 207 -5.08 42.55 -23.02
CA ILE A 207 -4.84 43.93 -22.55
C ILE A 207 -3.87 44.59 -23.50
N ASN A 208 -4.23 45.82 -23.94
CA ASN A 208 -3.40 46.68 -24.76
C ASN A 208 -2.40 47.47 -23.93
N TYR A 209 -1.11 47.34 -24.24
CA TYR A 209 -0.04 48.14 -23.67
C TYR A 209 0.36 49.19 -24.70
N PRO A 210 0.14 50.51 -24.44
CA PRO A 210 0.45 51.57 -25.39
C PRO A 210 1.95 51.71 -25.66
N VAL A 211 2.34 51.89 -26.93
CA VAL A 211 3.74 52.15 -27.30
C VAL A 211 4.06 53.63 -27.02
N VAL A 212 5.11 53.89 -26.23
CA VAL A 212 5.51 55.23 -25.87
C VAL A 212 5.95 56.02 -27.12
N GLY A 213 5.37 57.20 -27.30
CA GLY A 213 5.68 58.09 -28.46
C GLY A 213 4.98 57.73 -29.77
N GLU A 214 4.12 56.68 -29.79
CA GLU A 214 3.39 56.27 -30.98
C GLU A 214 1.88 56.23 -30.67
N GLU A 215 1.20 57.35 -30.89
CA GLU A 215 -0.24 57.45 -30.57
C GLU A 215 -1.08 56.43 -31.36
N GLY A 216 -1.94 55.73 -30.67
CA GLY A 216 -2.83 54.71 -31.24
C GLY A 216 -2.15 53.34 -31.53
N ARG A 217 -0.87 53.17 -31.20
CA ARG A 217 -0.18 51.88 -31.33
C ARG A 217 -0.12 51.14 -29.99
N PHE A 218 -0.49 49.85 -30.00
CA PHE A 218 -0.54 49.01 -28.82
C PHE A 218 0.18 47.69 -29.08
N VAL A 219 0.64 47.06 -28.00
CA VAL A 219 1.03 45.63 -27.94
C VAL A 219 -0.01 44.89 -27.12
N GLU A 220 -0.66 43.93 -27.74
CA GLU A 220 -1.70 43.14 -27.08
C GLU A 220 -1.07 41.99 -26.28
N ILE A 221 -1.34 41.94 -25.01
CA ILE A 221 -0.88 40.92 -24.09
C ILE A 221 -2.08 40.06 -23.61
N ALA A 222 -1.95 38.74 -23.64
CA ALA A 222 -2.92 37.82 -23.04
C ALA A 222 -2.38 37.24 -21.72
N THR A 223 -3.13 37.36 -20.66
CA THR A 223 -2.71 36.87 -19.33
C THR A 223 -3.88 36.20 -18.59
N THR A 224 -3.56 35.16 -17.79
CA THR A 224 -4.50 34.53 -16.84
C THR A 224 -4.46 35.19 -15.45
N ARG A 225 -3.49 36.15 -15.24
CA ARG A 225 -3.25 36.78 -13.94
C ARG A 225 -3.07 38.30 -14.08
N PRO A 226 -4.14 39.03 -14.44
CA PRO A 226 -4.05 40.47 -14.63
C PRO A 226 -3.59 41.24 -13.38
N GLU A 227 -3.87 40.77 -12.19
CA GLU A 227 -3.46 41.39 -10.92
C GLU A 227 -1.94 41.49 -10.74
N THR A 228 -1.14 40.68 -11.44
CA THR A 228 0.33 40.75 -11.37
C THR A 228 0.92 41.81 -12.30
N LEU A 229 0.12 42.48 -13.14
CA LEU A 229 0.52 43.54 -14.10
C LEU A 229 1.41 44.62 -13.43
N PHE A 230 1.11 45.00 -12.20
CA PHE A 230 1.89 46.00 -11.47
C PHE A 230 3.36 45.61 -11.25
N GLY A 231 3.70 44.33 -11.38
CA GLY A 231 5.05 43.78 -11.26
C GLY A 231 5.75 43.58 -12.62
N ASP A 232 5.11 43.90 -13.74
CA ASP A 232 5.72 43.75 -15.06
C ASP A 232 6.93 44.66 -15.20
N THR A 233 8.03 44.10 -15.71
CA THR A 233 9.28 44.86 -15.97
C THR A 233 9.75 44.77 -17.40
N ALA A 234 9.12 43.95 -18.24
CA ALA A 234 9.28 43.94 -19.69
C ALA A 234 8.09 43.27 -20.38
N VAL A 235 8.01 43.38 -21.68
CA VAL A 235 7.26 42.50 -22.55
C VAL A 235 8.24 41.80 -23.48
N ALA A 236 8.17 40.47 -23.51
CA ALA A 236 9.03 39.64 -24.35
C ALA A 236 8.33 39.24 -25.65
N VAL A 237 9.07 39.19 -26.75
CA VAL A 237 8.65 38.67 -28.05
C VAL A 237 9.70 37.69 -28.56
N ASN A 238 9.30 36.78 -29.43
CA ASN A 238 10.27 35.85 -30.03
C ASN A 238 11.16 36.65 -31.06
N PRO A 239 12.50 36.50 -31.04
CA PRO A 239 13.39 37.21 -31.97
C PRO A 239 13.12 36.87 -33.45
N ASP A 240 12.53 35.72 -33.74
CA ASP A 240 12.17 35.28 -35.09
C ASP A 240 10.71 35.59 -35.48
N ASP A 241 9.99 36.37 -34.68
CA ASP A 241 8.63 36.81 -35.00
C ASP A 241 8.61 38.12 -35.74
N ASP A 242 8.33 38.06 -37.06
CA ASP A 242 8.32 39.24 -37.94
C ASP A 242 7.27 40.30 -37.53
N ARG A 243 6.23 39.93 -36.80
CA ARG A 243 5.17 40.82 -36.35
C ARG A 243 5.67 41.90 -35.40
N TYR A 244 6.73 41.60 -34.65
CA TYR A 244 7.19 42.39 -33.51
C TYR A 244 8.65 42.87 -33.62
N LYS A 245 9.35 42.58 -34.71
CA LYS A 245 10.75 42.97 -34.89
C LYS A 245 10.99 44.49 -34.76
N ASP A 246 10.02 45.29 -35.20
CA ASP A 246 10.14 46.76 -35.20
C ASP A 246 9.84 47.41 -33.85
N ILE A 247 9.31 46.65 -32.88
CA ILE A 247 9.03 47.15 -31.53
C ILE A 247 10.07 46.70 -30.49
N VAL A 248 10.96 45.78 -30.81
CA VAL A 248 12.05 45.39 -29.91
C VAL A 248 12.91 46.60 -29.56
N GLY A 249 13.12 46.81 -28.24
CA GLY A 249 13.85 47.96 -27.71
C GLY A 249 13.01 49.23 -27.49
N LYS A 250 11.74 49.27 -27.95
CA LYS A 250 10.83 50.36 -27.61
C LYS A 250 10.28 50.23 -26.20
N MET A 251 9.76 51.33 -25.67
CA MET A 251 9.12 51.37 -24.38
C MET A 251 7.59 51.25 -24.52
N LEU A 252 6.97 50.54 -23.60
CA LEU A 252 5.52 50.45 -23.47
C LEU A 252 5.09 51.10 -22.16
N LYS A 253 3.99 51.84 -22.21
CA LYS A 253 3.37 52.34 -20.98
C LYS A 253 2.65 51.21 -20.27
N LEU A 254 3.06 50.94 -19.05
CA LEU A 254 2.41 49.93 -18.22
C LEU A 254 1.01 50.43 -17.82
N PRO A 255 -0.09 49.72 -18.20
CA PRO A 255 -1.43 50.17 -17.88
C PRO A 255 -1.64 50.39 -16.37
N MET A 256 -2.50 51.37 -16.04
CA MET A 256 -2.85 51.73 -14.65
C MET A 256 -1.69 52.25 -13.77
N THR A 257 -0.52 52.49 -14.36
CA THR A 257 0.68 53.04 -13.66
C THR A 257 1.31 54.16 -14.45
N ASP A 258 2.30 54.85 -13.87
CA ASP A 258 3.15 55.83 -14.57
C ASP A 258 4.46 55.21 -15.08
N ARG A 259 4.63 53.89 -14.96
CA ARG A 259 5.85 53.18 -15.37
C ARG A 259 5.87 52.91 -16.88
N GLU A 260 7.09 52.89 -17.40
CA GLU A 260 7.39 52.47 -18.76
C GLU A 260 8.29 51.24 -18.70
N ILE A 261 8.01 50.22 -19.52
CA ILE A 261 8.74 48.96 -19.56
C ILE A 261 9.23 48.66 -20.98
N PRO A 262 10.42 48.04 -21.15
CA PRO A 262 10.98 47.74 -22.46
C PRO A 262 10.32 46.55 -23.13
N VAL A 263 10.34 46.52 -24.46
CA VAL A 263 10.11 45.30 -25.25
C VAL A 263 11.46 44.59 -25.45
N ILE A 264 11.57 43.35 -25.04
CA ILE A 264 12.78 42.51 -25.15
C ILE A 264 12.56 41.37 -26.15
N ALA A 265 13.64 40.83 -26.69
CA ALA A 265 13.60 39.65 -27.54
C ALA A 265 14.13 38.44 -26.75
N ASP A 266 13.33 37.39 -26.60
CA ASP A 266 13.73 36.13 -25.90
C ASP A 266 13.11 34.92 -26.61
N ALA A 267 13.93 33.91 -26.87
CA ALA A 267 13.50 32.67 -27.53
C ALA A 267 12.53 31.81 -26.68
N TYR A 268 12.34 32.14 -25.40
CA TYR A 268 11.33 31.56 -24.53
C TYR A 268 9.91 31.72 -25.08
N VAL A 269 9.64 32.85 -25.76
CA VAL A 269 8.29 33.15 -26.23
C VAL A 269 7.89 32.26 -27.40
N ASP A 270 6.79 31.55 -27.26
CA ASP A 270 6.17 30.81 -28.37
C ASP A 270 5.32 31.76 -29.20
N LYS A 271 5.77 31.99 -30.45
CA LYS A 271 5.10 32.91 -31.40
C LYS A 271 3.72 32.43 -31.87
N GLU A 272 3.41 31.14 -31.73
CA GLU A 272 2.12 30.58 -32.12
C GLU A 272 1.12 30.53 -30.95
N PHE A 273 1.58 30.81 -29.71
CA PHE A 273 0.73 30.79 -28.53
C PHE A 273 0.22 32.18 -28.15
N GLY A 274 -1.08 32.31 -27.95
CA GLY A 274 -1.74 33.57 -27.56
C GLY A 274 -1.51 34.67 -28.57
N THR A 275 -0.98 35.81 -28.11
CA THR A 275 -0.66 36.97 -28.99
C THR A 275 0.75 36.90 -29.59
N GLY A 276 1.62 35.99 -29.14
CA GLY A 276 3.04 35.97 -29.45
C GLY A 276 3.85 36.98 -28.64
N CYS A 277 3.21 37.69 -27.72
CA CYS A 277 3.84 38.60 -26.75
C CYS A 277 3.53 38.11 -25.32
N VAL A 278 4.54 38.10 -24.46
CA VAL A 278 4.41 37.67 -23.07
C VAL A 278 4.85 38.80 -22.15
N LYS A 279 3.99 39.22 -21.22
CA LYS A 279 4.41 40.12 -20.13
C LYS A 279 5.42 39.41 -19.23
N ILE A 280 6.45 40.04 -18.79
CA ILE A 280 7.47 39.47 -17.92
C ILE A 280 7.36 40.08 -16.53
N THR A 281 6.97 39.24 -15.59
CA THR A 281 6.78 39.55 -14.17
C THR A 281 7.72 38.70 -13.32
N PRO A 282 9.02 39.03 -13.25
CA PRO A 282 10.03 38.15 -12.65
C PRO A 282 9.76 37.72 -11.20
N ALA A 283 9.05 38.57 -10.45
CA ALA A 283 8.72 38.26 -9.05
C ALA A 283 7.54 37.28 -8.84
N HIS A 284 6.74 36.97 -9.89
CA HIS A 284 5.48 36.24 -9.75
C HIS A 284 5.27 35.12 -10.77
N ASP A 285 6.27 34.78 -11.58
CA ASP A 285 6.26 33.63 -12.48
C ASP A 285 7.67 33.01 -12.57
N PRO A 286 7.81 31.67 -12.41
CA PRO A 286 9.12 31.01 -12.46
C PRO A 286 9.84 31.14 -13.80
N ASN A 287 9.12 31.18 -14.94
CA ASN A 287 9.72 31.31 -16.26
C ASN A 287 10.14 32.77 -16.49
N ASP A 288 9.30 33.71 -16.08
CA ASP A 288 9.60 35.14 -16.15
C ASP A 288 10.80 35.53 -15.29
N PHE A 289 10.98 34.82 -14.14
CA PHE A 289 12.15 34.98 -13.29
C PHE A 289 13.46 34.63 -14.02
N GLU A 290 13.48 33.54 -14.79
CA GLU A 290 14.63 33.12 -15.59
C GLU A 290 14.88 34.06 -16.76
N VAL A 291 13.81 34.55 -17.42
CA VAL A 291 13.91 35.63 -18.45
C VAL A 291 14.46 36.92 -17.81
N GLY A 292 13.93 37.27 -16.63
CA GLY A 292 14.39 38.44 -15.88
C GLY A 292 15.90 38.41 -15.58
N LYS A 293 16.42 37.23 -15.15
CA LYS A 293 17.86 37.05 -14.95
C LYS A 293 18.69 37.23 -16.22
N ARG A 294 18.25 36.60 -17.33
CA ARG A 294 18.96 36.75 -18.63
C ARG A 294 19.05 38.16 -19.12
N HIS A 295 18.01 38.95 -18.86
CA HIS A 295 17.90 40.35 -19.32
C HIS A 295 18.18 41.38 -18.22
N ASN A 296 18.59 40.95 -17.02
CA ASN A 296 18.87 41.79 -15.86
C ASN A 296 17.70 42.72 -15.51
N LEU A 297 16.46 42.20 -15.53
CA LEU A 297 15.24 42.93 -15.18
C LEU A 297 15.06 43.05 -13.66
N GLU A 298 14.36 44.09 -13.25
CA GLU A 298 14.00 44.27 -11.83
C GLU A 298 12.95 43.27 -11.36
N GLU A 299 13.07 42.76 -10.13
CA GLU A 299 12.14 41.84 -9.49
C GLU A 299 11.19 42.64 -8.59
N ILE A 300 10.00 42.99 -9.10
CA ILE A 300 9.02 43.80 -8.35
C ILE A 300 7.92 42.89 -7.78
N THR A 301 7.98 42.63 -6.48
CA THR A 301 6.93 41.91 -5.76
C THR A 301 5.73 42.81 -5.52
N VAL A 302 4.52 42.38 -5.94
CA VAL A 302 3.29 43.19 -5.86
C VAL A 302 2.21 42.57 -4.95
N ILE A 303 2.43 41.36 -4.50
CA ILE A 303 1.52 40.61 -3.62
C ILE A 303 2.22 40.40 -2.29
N ASN A 304 1.51 40.70 -1.18
CA ASN A 304 1.97 40.46 0.18
C ASN A 304 1.87 38.99 0.58
N ASP A 305 2.46 38.64 1.72
CA ASP A 305 2.48 37.26 2.26
C ASP A 305 1.09 36.66 2.52
N ASP A 306 0.06 37.46 2.64
CA ASP A 306 -1.33 37.07 2.85
C ASP A 306 -2.20 37.18 1.58
N ALA A 307 -1.56 37.29 0.43
CA ALA A 307 -2.19 37.47 -0.89
C ALA A 307 -2.94 38.82 -1.07
N THR A 308 -2.72 39.80 -0.22
CA THR A 308 -3.20 41.17 -0.48
C THR A 308 -2.21 41.91 -1.38
N MET A 309 -2.71 42.88 -2.15
CA MET A 309 -1.88 43.73 -3.00
C MET A 309 -1.09 44.74 -2.15
N ASN A 310 0.16 45.02 -2.54
CA ASN A 310 0.99 45.98 -1.82
C ASN A 310 0.94 47.39 -2.49
N HIS A 311 1.78 48.29 -2.03
CA HIS A 311 1.82 49.67 -2.46
C HIS A 311 2.09 49.88 -3.97
N TYR A 312 2.72 48.90 -4.67
CA TYR A 312 2.92 48.99 -6.13
C TYR A 312 1.60 48.88 -6.90
N ALA A 313 0.56 48.33 -6.31
CA ALA A 313 -0.76 48.27 -6.92
C ALA A 313 -1.57 49.59 -6.80
N GLY A 314 -1.00 50.65 -6.21
CA GLY A 314 -1.62 51.95 -6.07
C GLY A 314 -2.97 51.92 -5.39
N LYS A 315 -4.03 52.34 -6.09
CA LYS A 315 -5.39 52.37 -5.49
C LYS A 315 -5.97 51.00 -5.11
N TYR A 316 -5.35 49.87 -5.50
CA TYR A 316 -5.75 48.53 -5.15
C TYR A 316 -4.97 47.98 -3.97
N GLU A 317 -4.09 48.77 -3.34
CA GLU A 317 -3.34 48.39 -2.14
C GLU A 317 -4.29 47.87 -1.05
N GLY A 318 -3.93 46.72 -0.41
CA GLY A 318 -4.70 46.07 0.62
C GLY A 318 -5.87 45.21 0.16
N MET A 319 -6.21 45.22 -1.14
CA MET A 319 -7.24 44.32 -1.69
C MET A 319 -6.68 42.90 -1.78
N ASP A 320 -7.54 41.89 -1.59
CA ASP A 320 -7.24 40.52 -1.98
C ASP A 320 -6.93 40.45 -3.49
N ARG A 321 -6.00 39.57 -3.85
CA ARG A 321 -5.55 39.39 -5.25
C ARG A 321 -6.70 39.18 -6.24
N TYR A 322 -7.75 38.46 -5.90
CA TYR A 322 -8.90 38.18 -6.76
C TYR A 322 -9.88 39.38 -6.81
N GLU A 323 -10.05 40.08 -5.70
CA GLU A 323 -10.80 41.34 -5.67
C GLU A 323 -10.10 42.42 -6.52
N CYS A 324 -8.78 42.52 -6.40
CA CYS A 324 -7.96 43.37 -7.23
C CYS A 324 -8.12 43.01 -8.71
N ARG A 325 -8.01 41.72 -9.06
CA ARG A 325 -8.18 41.24 -10.44
C ARG A 325 -9.50 41.71 -11.04
N LYS A 326 -10.61 41.57 -10.31
CA LYS A 326 -11.93 42.01 -10.76
C LYS A 326 -11.98 43.52 -10.95
N ALA A 327 -11.56 44.31 -9.97
CA ALA A 327 -11.58 45.77 -10.03
C ALA A 327 -10.66 46.32 -11.13
N LEU A 328 -9.48 45.71 -11.29
CA LEU A 328 -8.52 46.09 -12.33
C LEU A 328 -9.10 45.83 -13.73
N VAL A 329 -9.73 44.71 -13.99
CA VAL A 329 -10.34 44.40 -15.30
C VAL A 329 -11.44 45.39 -15.63
N GLU A 330 -12.32 45.73 -14.67
CA GLU A 330 -13.36 46.78 -14.86
C GLU A 330 -12.75 48.13 -15.21
N ASP A 331 -11.63 48.49 -14.62
CA ASP A 331 -10.99 49.78 -14.88
C ASP A 331 -10.23 49.80 -16.19
N LEU A 332 -9.62 48.67 -16.61
CA LEU A 332 -9.04 48.52 -17.94
C LEU A 332 -10.09 48.61 -19.04
N GLU A 333 -11.28 48.06 -18.84
CA GLU A 333 -12.41 48.20 -19.77
C GLU A 333 -12.85 49.64 -19.88
N LYS A 334 -13.03 50.39 -18.77
CA LYS A 334 -13.38 51.80 -18.76
C LYS A 334 -12.37 52.70 -19.49
N GLN A 335 -11.09 52.30 -19.47
CA GLN A 335 -10.01 53.00 -20.17
C GLN A 335 -9.85 52.57 -21.64
N GLY A 336 -10.62 51.57 -22.08
CA GLY A 336 -10.54 51.05 -23.45
C GLY A 336 -9.25 50.24 -23.70
N LEU A 337 -8.59 49.75 -22.65
CA LEU A 337 -7.37 48.96 -22.74
C LEU A 337 -7.65 47.44 -22.69
N LEU A 338 -8.83 47.03 -22.24
CA LEU A 338 -9.28 45.65 -22.33
C LEU A 338 -9.81 45.35 -23.73
N VAL A 339 -9.15 44.44 -24.46
CA VAL A 339 -9.53 44.09 -25.84
C VAL A 339 -10.66 43.07 -25.86
N LYS A 340 -10.47 41.98 -25.14
CA LYS A 340 -11.44 40.86 -24.99
C LYS A 340 -11.13 40.00 -23.77
N VAL A 341 -12.10 39.18 -23.42
CA VAL A 341 -11.98 38.13 -22.37
C VAL A 341 -12.36 36.79 -22.99
N GLU A 342 -11.46 35.85 -23.01
CA GLU A 342 -11.68 34.52 -23.57
C GLU A 342 -11.72 33.47 -22.45
N PRO A 343 -12.71 32.54 -22.41
CA PRO A 343 -12.65 31.40 -21.53
C PRO A 343 -11.40 30.57 -21.80
N HIS A 344 -10.69 30.20 -20.74
CA HIS A 344 -9.48 29.42 -20.83
C HIS A 344 -9.35 28.50 -19.60
N SER A 345 -9.24 27.21 -19.85
CA SER A 345 -8.94 26.25 -18.78
C SER A 345 -7.44 26.08 -18.66
N HIS A 346 -6.92 26.14 -17.46
CA HIS A 346 -5.48 26.03 -17.20
C HIS A 346 -5.21 25.34 -15.86
N ASN A 347 -4.02 24.75 -15.74
CA ASN A 347 -3.59 24.14 -14.51
C ASN A 347 -3.19 25.18 -13.47
N VAL A 348 -3.84 25.12 -12.32
CA VAL A 348 -3.56 25.99 -11.17
C VAL A 348 -2.90 25.16 -10.07
N GLY A 349 -1.77 25.65 -9.57
CA GLY A 349 -1.09 25.02 -8.44
C GLY A 349 -1.79 25.32 -7.12
N THR A 350 -2.10 24.29 -6.35
CA THR A 350 -2.69 24.39 -5.02
C THR A 350 -1.80 23.68 -3.98
N HIS A 351 -1.85 24.16 -2.75
CA HIS A 351 -1.10 23.53 -1.64
C HIS A 351 -1.84 22.29 -1.14
N ASP A 352 -1.20 21.15 -1.15
CA ASP A 352 -1.76 19.82 -0.82
C ASP A 352 -2.38 19.73 0.60
N ARG A 353 -1.96 20.63 1.54
CA ARG A 353 -2.43 20.62 2.94
C ARG A 353 -3.66 21.48 3.19
N CYS A 354 -3.78 22.63 2.52
CA CYS A 354 -4.87 23.58 2.77
C CYS A 354 -5.72 23.89 1.53
N GLY A 355 -5.39 23.33 0.35
CA GLY A 355 -6.13 23.54 -0.90
C GLY A 355 -6.05 24.95 -1.46
N THR A 356 -5.22 25.83 -0.90
CA THR A 356 -5.12 27.22 -1.34
C THR A 356 -4.25 27.33 -2.58
N THR A 357 -4.68 28.13 -3.56
CA THR A 357 -3.84 28.49 -4.72
C THR A 357 -2.54 29.12 -4.26
N VAL A 358 -1.41 28.51 -4.67
CA VAL A 358 -0.07 29.01 -4.34
C VAL A 358 0.27 30.26 -5.15
N GLU A 359 1.13 31.10 -4.56
CA GLU A 359 1.70 32.28 -5.22
C GLU A 359 3.20 32.06 -5.46
N PRO A 360 3.65 32.02 -6.74
CA PRO A 360 5.06 32.14 -7.01
C PRO A 360 5.55 33.53 -6.57
N MET A 361 6.51 33.58 -5.67
CA MET A 361 7.03 34.85 -5.11
C MET A 361 8.55 34.78 -4.94
N VAL A 362 9.24 35.85 -5.23
CA VAL A 362 10.66 35.99 -4.90
C VAL A 362 10.80 36.24 -3.40
N LYS A 363 11.50 35.34 -2.74
CA LYS A 363 11.77 35.39 -1.28
C LYS A 363 13.22 35.05 -1.00
N GLN A 364 13.77 35.67 0.04
CA GLN A 364 15.05 35.25 0.59
C GLN A 364 14.86 34.00 1.43
N GLN A 365 15.44 32.88 1.00
CA GLN A 365 15.29 31.57 1.58
C GLN A 365 16.63 30.87 1.71
N TRP A 366 16.64 29.75 2.46
CA TRP A 366 17.79 28.85 2.54
C TRP A 366 17.63 27.71 1.54
N PHE A 367 18.72 27.41 0.82
CA PHE A 367 18.73 26.39 -0.23
C PHE A 367 19.90 25.43 -0.06
N VAL A 368 19.68 24.19 -0.49
CA VAL A 368 20.72 23.18 -0.72
C VAL A 368 21.01 23.11 -2.22
N ARG A 369 22.29 23.23 -2.60
CA ARG A 369 22.75 22.98 -3.98
C ARG A 369 22.69 21.49 -4.28
N MET A 370 21.97 21.11 -5.31
CA MET A 370 21.70 19.72 -5.61
C MET A 370 22.61 19.13 -6.70
N ASP A 371 23.21 19.94 -7.55
CA ASP A 371 23.97 19.53 -8.73
C ASP A 371 25.13 18.54 -8.43
N GLU A 372 25.84 18.71 -7.32
CA GLU A 372 26.90 17.78 -6.89
C GLU A 372 26.35 16.65 -6.01
N LEU A 373 25.40 16.95 -5.13
CA LEU A 373 24.86 15.98 -4.18
C LEU A 373 24.08 14.85 -4.85
N ILE A 374 23.44 15.13 -5.99
CA ILE A 374 22.60 14.14 -6.67
C ILE A 374 23.41 13.09 -7.46
N LYS A 375 24.65 13.41 -7.86
CA LYS A 375 25.47 12.53 -8.71
C LYS A 375 25.69 11.14 -8.11
N PRO A 376 26.13 11.01 -6.85
CA PRO A 376 26.28 9.69 -6.23
C PRO A 376 24.96 8.91 -6.16
N ALA A 377 23.83 9.59 -5.94
CA ALA A 377 22.52 8.96 -5.87
C ALA A 377 22.08 8.41 -7.24
N VAL A 378 22.35 9.12 -8.33
CA VAL A 378 22.10 8.65 -9.70
C VAL A 378 22.97 7.44 -10.03
N GLU A 379 24.25 7.49 -9.72
CA GLU A 379 25.18 6.39 -9.98
C GLU A 379 24.88 5.14 -9.17
N ALA A 380 24.45 5.28 -7.91
CA ALA A 380 24.09 4.15 -7.05
C ALA A 380 22.95 3.28 -7.62
N VAL A 381 21.97 3.89 -8.28
CA VAL A 381 20.89 3.14 -8.94
C VAL A 381 21.35 2.59 -10.29
N LYS A 382 22.16 3.33 -11.06
CA LYS A 382 22.65 2.89 -12.37
C LYS A 382 23.59 1.68 -12.28
N ASN A 383 24.45 1.65 -11.27
CA ASN A 383 25.43 0.55 -11.08
C ASN A 383 24.87 -0.61 -10.25
N GLY A 384 23.69 -0.46 -9.68
CA GLY A 384 22.98 -1.49 -8.92
C GLY A 384 23.36 -1.59 -7.44
N ASP A 385 24.10 -0.61 -6.89
CA ASP A 385 24.34 -0.52 -5.44
C ASP A 385 23.02 -0.37 -4.67
N ILE A 386 22.05 0.29 -5.31
CA ILE A 386 20.67 0.39 -4.82
C ILE A 386 19.72 -0.16 -5.88
N GLN A 387 18.92 -1.15 -5.50
CA GLN A 387 17.88 -1.72 -6.36
C GLN A 387 16.51 -1.10 -6.07
N LEU A 388 15.82 -0.64 -7.11
CA LEU A 388 14.45 -0.15 -7.02
C LEU A 388 13.48 -1.24 -7.48
N LEU A 389 12.58 -1.66 -6.61
CA LEU A 389 11.59 -2.72 -6.89
C LEU A 389 10.16 -2.17 -6.79
N PRO A 390 9.36 -2.30 -7.85
CA PRO A 390 9.68 -2.90 -9.15
C PRO A 390 10.55 -1.99 -10.01
N LYS A 391 11.34 -2.60 -10.90
CA LYS A 391 12.32 -1.89 -11.74
C LYS A 391 11.75 -0.73 -12.56
N ARG A 392 10.47 -0.76 -12.91
CA ARG A 392 9.81 0.35 -13.62
C ARG A 392 9.88 1.69 -12.87
N MET A 393 10.09 1.68 -11.55
CA MET A 393 10.24 2.89 -10.73
C MET A 393 11.55 3.64 -10.99
N GLU A 394 12.56 3.01 -11.61
CA GLU A 394 13.78 3.68 -12.06
C GLU A 394 13.46 4.83 -13.02
N LYS A 395 12.45 4.66 -13.90
CA LYS A 395 12.03 5.74 -14.81
C LYS A 395 11.56 6.99 -14.07
N THR A 396 10.75 6.80 -13.04
CA THR A 396 10.27 7.90 -12.18
C THR A 396 11.43 8.53 -11.40
N TYR A 397 12.30 7.69 -10.85
CA TYR A 397 13.50 8.12 -10.13
C TYR A 397 14.39 9.03 -10.99
N PHE A 398 14.76 8.56 -12.20
CA PHE A 398 15.62 9.34 -13.11
C PHE A 398 14.94 10.60 -13.63
N ASN A 399 13.63 10.56 -13.88
CA ASN A 399 12.90 11.78 -14.27
C ASN A 399 13.00 12.89 -13.20
N TRP A 400 12.96 12.54 -11.92
CA TRP A 400 13.13 13.49 -10.83
C TRP A 400 14.59 13.95 -10.67
N THR A 401 15.56 13.05 -10.80
CA THR A 401 16.98 13.37 -10.60
C THR A 401 17.57 14.15 -11.76
N ASP A 402 17.13 13.91 -13.01
CA ASP A 402 17.58 14.63 -14.19
C ASP A 402 17.08 16.08 -14.24
N ASN A 403 15.94 16.37 -13.57
CA ASN A 403 15.32 17.69 -13.50
C ASN A 403 15.43 18.34 -12.12
N ILE A 404 16.35 17.87 -11.27
CA ILE A 404 16.45 18.37 -9.91
C ILE A 404 16.93 19.83 -9.87
N ARG A 405 16.28 20.62 -9.02
CA ARG A 405 16.65 22.01 -8.73
C ARG A 405 17.18 22.14 -7.32
N ASP A 406 17.79 23.29 -7.00
CA ASP A 406 18.19 23.60 -5.63
C ASP A 406 16.97 23.49 -4.70
N TRP A 407 17.18 22.79 -3.59
CA TRP A 407 16.11 22.50 -2.65
C TRP A 407 15.94 23.64 -1.64
N CYS A 408 14.78 24.30 -1.63
CA CYS A 408 14.41 25.26 -0.60
C CYS A 408 14.13 24.55 0.72
N ILE A 409 14.95 24.79 1.75
CA ILE A 409 14.88 24.08 3.04
C ILE A 409 14.29 24.91 4.17
N SER A 410 14.09 26.23 4.02
CA SER A 410 13.51 27.08 5.05
C SER A 410 11.99 27.12 4.99
N ARG A 411 11.36 27.10 6.16
CA ARG A 411 9.91 27.24 6.34
C ARG A 411 9.64 28.28 7.42
N GLN A 412 8.66 29.16 7.22
CA GLN A 412 8.27 30.24 8.14
C GLN A 412 7.29 29.68 9.18
N LEU A 413 7.72 28.61 9.83
CA LEU A 413 6.96 27.88 10.85
C LEU A 413 7.62 28.04 12.22
N TRP A 414 6.90 27.72 13.27
CA TRP A 414 7.46 27.62 14.62
C TRP A 414 7.79 26.16 14.99
N TRP A 415 6.99 25.21 14.50
CA TRP A 415 7.18 23.79 14.77
C TRP A 415 8.14 23.15 13.76
N GLY A 416 9.31 22.73 14.24
CA GLY A 416 10.36 22.08 13.47
C GLY A 416 11.75 22.42 13.98
N HIS A 417 12.78 21.92 13.31
CA HIS A 417 14.18 22.21 13.60
C HIS A 417 14.50 23.65 13.22
N ARG A 418 14.78 24.50 14.18
CA ARG A 418 15.11 25.90 13.92
C ARG A 418 16.46 26.03 13.23
N ILE A 419 16.55 26.84 12.19
CA ILE A 419 17.77 27.02 11.39
C ILE A 419 18.90 27.55 12.30
N PRO A 420 20.11 26.90 12.31
CA PRO A 420 21.21 27.25 13.19
C PRO A 420 22.07 28.37 12.62
N ALA A 421 21.44 29.45 12.20
CA ALA A 421 22.07 30.69 11.76
C ALA A 421 21.76 31.82 12.76
N TYR A 422 22.73 32.59 13.10
CA TYR A 422 22.64 33.62 14.12
C TYR A 422 23.09 34.97 13.56
N TYR A 423 22.32 36.03 13.76
CA TYR A 423 22.53 37.36 13.20
C TYR A 423 22.89 38.32 14.33
N CYS A 424 23.92 39.11 14.09
CA CYS A 424 24.25 40.22 15.00
C CYS A 424 23.35 41.42 14.69
N PRO A 425 22.56 41.91 15.65
CA PRO A 425 21.70 43.08 15.42
C PRO A 425 22.51 44.38 15.22
N ASP A 426 23.74 44.46 15.71
CA ASP A 426 24.55 45.67 15.65
C ASP A 426 25.29 45.83 14.32
N CYS A 427 25.81 44.76 13.73
CA CYS A 427 26.64 44.84 12.54
C CYS A 427 26.18 43.99 11.34
N GLY A 428 25.07 43.22 11.50
CA GLY A 428 24.50 42.36 10.45
C GLY A 428 25.30 41.09 10.14
N GLU A 429 26.36 40.80 10.92
CA GLU A 429 27.16 39.59 10.70
C GLU A 429 26.32 38.35 10.97
N MET A 430 26.43 37.36 10.07
CA MET A 430 25.76 36.09 10.19
C MET A 430 26.76 34.98 10.50
N VAL A 431 26.44 34.17 11.53
CA VAL A 431 27.23 33.03 11.94
C VAL A 431 26.37 31.76 11.89
N VAL A 432 26.84 30.72 11.22
CA VAL A 432 26.21 29.38 11.23
C VAL A 432 26.97 28.51 12.22
N ALA A 433 26.30 28.03 13.24
CA ALA A 433 26.89 27.21 14.28
C ALA A 433 25.83 26.32 14.96
N LYS A 434 26.25 25.19 15.57
CA LYS A 434 25.35 24.29 16.30
C LYS A 434 24.68 24.95 17.54
N ALA A 435 25.32 25.94 18.10
CA ALA A 435 24.83 26.72 19.24
C ALA A 435 25.09 28.22 19.02
N ALA A 436 24.28 29.05 19.68
CA ALA A 436 24.46 30.48 19.59
C ALA A 436 25.89 30.88 20.05
N PRO A 437 26.62 31.66 19.24
CA PRO A 437 27.90 32.23 19.70
C PRO A 437 27.71 33.12 20.92
N GLU A 438 28.64 33.06 21.90
CA GLU A 438 28.61 33.93 23.06
C GLU A 438 28.76 35.42 22.68
N LYS A 439 29.52 35.69 21.62
CA LYS A 439 29.73 37.01 21.07
C LYS A 439 29.84 37.02 19.57
N CYS A 440 29.40 38.09 18.94
CA CYS A 440 29.62 38.34 17.53
C CYS A 440 31.12 38.36 17.20
N PRO A 441 31.61 37.53 16.28
CA PRO A 441 33.04 37.46 15.94
C PRO A 441 33.56 38.71 15.28
N LYS A 442 32.68 39.58 14.74
CA LYS A 442 33.06 40.79 14.03
C LYS A 442 33.07 42.05 14.91
N CYS A 443 32.06 42.29 15.71
CA CYS A 443 31.92 43.51 16.49
C CYS A 443 31.98 43.29 18.03
N GLY A 444 31.96 42.03 18.49
CA GLY A 444 32.00 41.70 19.91
C GLY A 444 30.69 41.86 20.66
N CYS A 445 29.56 42.15 19.96
CA CYS A 445 28.24 42.20 20.57
C CYS A 445 27.93 40.86 21.25
N ASP A 446 27.36 40.87 22.44
CA ASP A 446 27.03 39.70 23.26
C ASP A 446 25.60 39.19 23.06
N HIS A 447 24.91 39.75 22.07
CA HIS A 447 23.58 39.29 21.68
C HIS A 447 23.56 38.91 20.19
N MET A 448 23.17 37.67 19.92
CA MET A 448 22.97 37.11 18.57
C MET A 448 21.55 36.55 18.44
N GLU A 449 20.83 36.92 17.38
CA GLU A 449 19.46 36.48 17.13
C GLU A 449 19.46 35.29 16.19
N GLN A 450 18.85 34.21 16.64
CA GLN A 450 18.70 33.02 15.77
C GLN A 450 17.68 33.25 14.67
N ASP A 451 17.95 32.72 13.48
CA ASP A 451 17.03 32.72 12.33
C ASP A 451 15.62 32.29 12.77
N PRO A 452 14.56 33.02 12.43
CA PRO A 452 13.20 32.68 12.86
C PRO A 452 12.62 31.45 12.19
N ASP A 453 13.16 31.04 11.03
CA ASP A 453 12.65 29.98 10.21
C ASP A 453 13.05 28.60 10.75
N THR A 454 12.29 27.59 10.37
CA THR A 454 12.59 26.18 10.64
C THR A 454 12.95 25.47 9.34
N LEU A 455 13.58 24.31 9.47
CA LEU A 455 13.89 23.43 8.33
C LEU A 455 12.66 22.68 7.84
N ASP A 456 12.64 22.39 6.56
CA ASP A 456 11.73 21.45 5.92
C ASP A 456 11.78 20.10 6.66
N THR A 457 10.63 19.48 6.91
CA THR A 457 10.55 18.17 7.60
C THR A 457 11.40 17.10 6.90
N TRP A 458 11.50 17.17 5.60
CA TRP A 458 12.29 16.24 4.80
C TRP A 458 13.80 16.35 5.01
N PHE A 459 14.28 17.43 5.62
CA PHE A 459 15.70 17.59 5.96
C PHE A 459 16.12 16.62 7.05
N SER A 460 15.33 16.51 8.13
CA SER A 460 15.58 15.54 9.20
C SER A 460 15.24 14.11 8.77
N SER A 461 14.14 13.93 8.01
CA SER A 461 13.71 12.62 7.54
C SER A 461 14.71 11.98 6.57
N ALA A 462 15.48 12.78 5.84
CA ALA A 462 16.57 12.30 4.97
C ALA A 462 17.74 11.65 5.73
N LEU A 463 17.88 11.92 7.01
CA LEU A 463 18.95 11.39 7.86
C LEU A 463 18.53 10.09 8.58
N TRP A 464 17.27 9.68 8.46
CA TRP A 464 16.63 8.62 9.23
C TRP A 464 17.41 7.31 9.29
N PRO A 465 17.98 6.78 8.17
CA PRO A 465 18.71 5.50 8.19
C PRO A 465 19.94 5.48 9.11
N PHE A 466 20.54 6.62 9.42
CA PHE A 466 21.76 6.68 10.22
C PHE A 466 21.63 7.54 11.50
N SER A 467 20.78 8.58 11.50
CA SER A 467 20.52 9.37 12.71
C SER A 467 19.84 8.55 13.80
N THR A 468 18.97 7.61 13.43
CA THR A 468 18.31 6.67 14.36
C THR A 468 19.28 5.73 15.05
N LEU A 469 20.41 5.43 14.42
CA LEU A 469 21.44 4.54 14.90
C LEU A 469 22.57 5.28 15.66
N GLY A 470 22.37 6.59 15.93
CA GLY A 470 23.23 7.40 16.79
C GLY A 470 24.22 8.31 16.08
N TRP A 471 24.25 8.37 14.72
CA TRP A 471 25.06 9.36 14.01
C TRP A 471 24.69 10.80 14.47
N PRO A 472 25.64 11.74 14.69
CA PRO A 472 27.02 11.76 14.20
C PRO A 472 28.04 11.00 15.06
N ASP A 473 27.64 10.43 16.19
CA ASP A 473 28.54 9.61 16.99
C ASP A 473 28.86 8.27 16.30
N LYS A 474 30.03 7.73 16.61
CA LYS A 474 30.43 6.40 16.14
C LYS A 474 29.93 5.34 17.12
N THR A 475 28.67 4.94 16.96
CA THR A 475 28.06 3.92 17.81
C THR A 475 28.28 2.51 17.27
N GLU A 476 28.22 1.50 18.13
CA GLU A 476 28.26 0.09 17.72
C GLU A 476 27.03 -0.28 16.86
N ASP A 477 25.87 0.31 17.14
CA ASP A 477 24.66 0.14 16.36
C ASP A 477 24.84 0.63 14.91
N LEU A 478 25.42 1.82 14.75
CA LEU A 478 25.70 2.38 13.42
C LEU A 478 26.70 1.53 12.64
N ASP A 479 27.72 0.98 13.29
CA ASP A 479 28.72 0.11 12.65
C ASP A 479 28.13 -1.24 12.23
N TYR A 480 27.15 -1.75 12.97
CA TYR A 480 26.59 -3.09 12.75
C TYR A 480 25.31 -3.09 11.90
N PHE A 481 24.39 -2.16 12.12
CA PHE A 481 23.08 -2.15 11.45
C PHE A 481 22.99 -1.23 10.22
N TYR A 482 24.01 -0.41 9.94
CA TYR A 482 24.07 0.45 8.75
C TYR A 482 25.11 -0.06 7.74
N PRO A 483 24.82 -0.09 6.42
CA PRO A 483 23.55 0.31 5.78
C PRO A 483 22.40 -0.62 6.12
N THR A 484 21.16 -0.11 5.99
CA THR A 484 19.98 -0.93 6.16
C THR A 484 19.76 -1.85 4.95
N ASP A 485 18.99 -2.91 5.07
CA ASP A 485 18.82 -3.88 3.99
C ASP A 485 17.73 -3.47 3.00
N VAL A 486 16.55 -3.15 3.52
CA VAL A 486 15.37 -2.82 2.71
C VAL A 486 14.69 -1.58 3.25
N LEU A 487 14.38 -0.65 2.37
CA LEU A 487 13.44 0.43 2.60
C LEU A 487 12.10 0.04 1.96
N VAL A 488 11.03 -0.03 2.73
CA VAL A 488 9.66 -0.21 2.21
C VAL A 488 8.95 1.13 2.27
N THR A 489 8.32 1.55 1.18
CA THR A 489 7.64 2.84 1.13
C THR A 489 6.67 2.94 -0.04
N GLY A 490 5.73 3.89 0.00
CA GLY A 490 4.89 4.24 -1.13
C GLY A 490 5.70 4.85 -2.29
N TYR A 491 5.28 4.57 -3.51
CA TYR A 491 5.96 5.16 -4.70
C TYR A 491 5.78 6.68 -4.81
N ASP A 492 4.81 7.25 -4.13
CA ASP A 492 4.47 8.67 -4.15
C ASP A 492 5.51 9.56 -3.43
N ILE A 493 6.37 8.97 -2.58
CA ILE A 493 7.42 9.70 -1.86
C ILE A 493 8.85 9.38 -2.36
N ILE A 494 8.99 8.91 -3.60
CA ILE A 494 10.31 8.70 -4.23
C ILE A 494 11.15 9.98 -4.17
N PHE A 495 10.60 11.11 -4.62
CA PHE A 495 11.29 12.40 -4.62
C PHE A 495 11.51 12.94 -3.21
N PHE A 496 10.46 12.94 -2.41
CA PHE A 496 10.48 13.58 -1.11
C PHE A 496 11.43 12.91 -0.12
N TRP A 497 11.51 11.58 -0.15
CA TRP A 497 12.20 10.84 0.87
C TRP A 497 13.32 9.94 0.35
N VAL A 498 13.03 9.09 -0.64
CA VAL A 498 14.01 8.09 -1.12
C VAL A 498 15.26 8.77 -1.69
N ILE A 499 15.11 9.70 -2.63
CA ILE A 499 16.21 10.42 -3.26
C ILE A 499 17.02 11.18 -2.20
N ARG A 500 16.32 11.83 -1.25
CA ARG A 500 16.94 12.62 -0.18
C ARG A 500 17.74 11.76 0.79
N MET A 501 17.24 10.59 1.16
CA MET A 501 18.02 9.65 1.99
C MET A 501 19.26 9.16 1.26
N ILE A 502 19.17 8.87 -0.04
CA ILE A 502 20.29 8.34 -0.82
C ILE A 502 21.43 9.35 -0.88
N PHE A 503 21.17 10.60 -1.32
CA PHE A 503 22.25 11.58 -1.38
C PHE A 503 22.79 11.95 0.00
N SER A 504 21.93 12.02 1.04
CA SER A 504 22.37 12.28 2.41
C SER A 504 23.24 11.15 2.95
N GLY A 505 22.90 9.89 2.67
CA GLY A 505 23.73 8.73 3.03
C GLY A 505 25.09 8.78 2.39
N TYR A 506 25.18 9.05 1.10
CA TYR A 506 26.49 9.19 0.44
C TYR A 506 27.28 10.40 0.95
N GLU A 507 26.63 11.54 1.17
CA GLU A 507 27.31 12.76 1.63
C GLU A 507 27.82 12.63 3.07
N GLN A 508 27.08 12.00 3.97
CA GLN A 508 27.42 11.93 5.38
C GLN A 508 28.19 10.65 5.75
N MET A 509 27.81 9.49 5.16
CA MET A 509 28.31 8.17 5.51
C MET A 509 29.28 7.61 4.46
N GLY A 510 29.35 8.21 3.26
CA GLY A 510 30.19 7.73 2.15
C GLY A 510 29.74 6.44 1.49
N LYS A 511 28.53 5.96 1.79
CA LYS A 511 27.95 4.72 1.26
C LYS A 511 26.43 4.79 1.21
N ALA A 512 25.81 3.90 0.42
CA ALA A 512 24.36 3.80 0.30
C ALA A 512 23.67 3.63 1.68
N PRO A 513 22.51 4.26 1.90
CA PRO A 513 21.77 4.09 3.15
C PRO A 513 21.01 2.77 3.26
N PHE A 514 20.71 2.14 2.13
CA PHE A 514 20.02 0.85 2.00
C PHE A 514 20.38 0.18 0.67
N HIS A 515 20.17 -1.14 0.59
CA HIS A 515 20.45 -1.91 -0.62
C HIS A 515 19.24 -2.01 -1.56
N THR A 516 18.05 -2.11 -1.01
CA THR A 516 16.83 -2.29 -1.79
C THR A 516 15.77 -1.27 -1.36
N VAL A 517 15.07 -0.69 -2.33
CA VAL A 517 13.85 0.09 -2.10
C VAL A 517 12.68 -0.69 -2.68
N LEU A 518 11.81 -1.19 -1.80
CA LEU A 518 10.60 -1.90 -2.17
C LEU A 518 9.40 -0.94 -2.14
N PHE A 519 8.90 -0.60 -3.31
CA PHE A 519 7.74 0.28 -3.42
C PHE A 519 6.43 -0.51 -3.36
N HIS A 520 5.51 -0.04 -2.56
CA HIS A 520 4.11 -0.46 -2.61
C HIS A 520 3.24 0.60 -3.30
N GLY A 521 2.07 0.19 -3.76
CA GLY A 521 1.06 1.08 -4.31
C GLY A 521 0.16 1.68 -3.25
N LEU A 522 -0.79 2.50 -3.68
CA LEU A 522 -1.77 3.12 -2.81
C LEU A 522 -2.95 2.17 -2.56
N VAL A 523 -3.49 2.23 -1.35
CA VAL A 523 -4.76 1.54 -1.03
C VAL A 523 -5.91 2.48 -1.39
N ARG A 524 -6.76 2.01 -2.31
CA ARG A 524 -7.91 2.74 -2.84
C ARG A 524 -9.22 2.14 -2.34
N ASP A 525 -10.29 2.91 -2.39
CA ASP A 525 -11.64 2.38 -2.09
C ASP A 525 -12.10 1.37 -3.16
N SER A 526 -13.25 0.74 -2.95
CA SER A 526 -13.82 -0.25 -3.87
C SER A 526 -14.09 0.29 -5.29
N GLN A 527 -14.23 1.61 -5.43
CA GLN A 527 -14.43 2.29 -6.72
C GLN A 527 -13.11 2.70 -7.37
N GLY A 528 -11.97 2.50 -6.70
CA GLY A 528 -10.64 2.85 -7.18
C GLY A 528 -10.23 4.30 -6.92
N ARG A 529 -10.97 5.04 -6.08
CA ARG A 529 -10.63 6.42 -5.70
C ARG A 529 -9.62 6.42 -4.55
N LYS A 530 -8.75 7.43 -4.52
CA LYS A 530 -7.85 7.65 -3.39
C LYS A 530 -8.67 7.84 -2.10
N MET A 531 -8.31 7.13 -1.04
CA MET A 531 -8.96 7.33 0.26
C MET A 531 -8.50 8.65 0.87
N SER A 532 -9.46 9.47 1.28
CA SER A 532 -9.20 10.73 1.98
C SER A 532 -10.28 11.05 3.01
N LYS A 533 -9.91 11.85 4.01
CA LYS A 533 -10.87 12.31 5.03
C LYS A 533 -11.93 13.24 4.42
N SER A 534 -11.55 14.04 3.42
CA SER A 534 -12.45 14.95 2.73
C SER A 534 -13.54 14.25 1.93
N LEU A 535 -13.24 13.10 1.34
CA LEU A 535 -14.21 12.27 0.61
C LEU A 535 -15.04 11.35 1.52
N GLY A 536 -14.68 11.25 2.80
CA GLY A 536 -15.36 10.36 3.76
C GLY A 536 -15.28 8.87 3.42
N ASN A 537 -14.36 8.47 2.55
CA ASN A 537 -14.13 7.09 2.10
C ASN A 537 -12.93 6.42 2.78
N GLY A 538 -12.30 7.09 3.74
CA GLY A 538 -11.20 6.55 4.53
C GLY A 538 -11.68 5.46 5.48
N ILE A 539 -10.96 4.34 5.52
CA ILE A 539 -11.24 3.22 6.42
C ILE A 539 -10.15 3.21 7.50
N ASP A 540 -10.57 3.19 8.76
CA ASP A 540 -9.66 3.06 9.90
C ASP A 540 -9.24 1.58 10.04
N PRO A 541 -7.93 1.28 10.02
CA PRO A 541 -7.44 -0.07 10.25
C PRO A 541 -7.95 -0.69 11.57
N LEU A 542 -8.09 0.10 12.62
CA LEU A 542 -8.59 -0.38 13.91
C LEU A 542 -10.06 -0.84 13.85
N GLU A 543 -10.89 -0.20 13.02
CA GLU A 543 -12.27 -0.66 12.80
C GLU A 543 -12.30 -2.06 12.18
N VAL A 544 -11.40 -2.32 11.24
CA VAL A 544 -11.28 -3.64 10.61
C VAL A 544 -10.77 -4.67 11.61
N ILE A 545 -9.76 -4.32 12.41
CA ILE A 545 -9.20 -5.19 13.45
C ILE A 545 -10.25 -5.51 14.50
N ASP A 546 -11.00 -4.52 14.95
CA ASP A 546 -12.05 -4.73 15.95
C ASP A 546 -13.15 -5.69 15.47
N LYS A 547 -13.45 -5.68 14.17
CA LYS A 547 -14.49 -6.50 13.56
C LYS A 547 -14.00 -7.89 13.15
N TYR A 548 -12.76 -8.02 12.65
CA TYR A 548 -12.28 -9.25 12.00
C TYR A 548 -10.96 -9.78 12.54
N GLY A 549 -10.25 -9.00 13.36
CA GLY A 549 -8.90 -9.33 13.85
C GLY A 549 -7.78 -8.80 12.98
N ALA A 550 -6.59 -8.62 13.56
CA ALA A 550 -5.41 -8.10 12.89
C ALA A 550 -4.91 -9.05 11.78
N ASP A 551 -4.93 -10.36 12.01
CA ASP A 551 -4.49 -11.34 11.02
C ASP A 551 -5.34 -11.32 9.74
N ALA A 552 -6.65 -11.10 9.86
CA ALA A 552 -7.54 -10.99 8.70
C ALA A 552 -7.23 -9.73 7.88
N LEU A 553 -6.95 -8.61 8.54
CA LEU A 553 -6.51 -7.38 7.86
C LEU A 553 -5.18 -7.59 7.13
N ARG A 554 -4.17 -8.12 7.82
CA ARG A 554 -2.82 -8.36 7.28
C ARG A 554 -2.86 -9.26 6.05
N LEU A 555 -3.57 -10.39 6.14
CA LEU A 555 -3.73 -11.30 5.01
C LEU A 555 -4.42 -10.63 3.82
N THR A 556 -5.46 -9.83 4.06
CA THR A 556 -6.19 -9.10 3.01
C THR A 556 -5.30 -8.10 2.28
N LEU A 557 -4.45 -7.38 3.01
CA LEU A 557 -3.56 -6.36 2.43
C LEU A 557 -2.44 -6.97 1.57
N ILE A 558 -2.05 -8.20 1.84
CA ILE A 558 -0.94 -8.84 1.12
C ILE A 558 -1.42 -9.76 0.00
N THR A 559 -2.55 -10.46 0.18
CA THR A 559 -3.05 -11.40 -0.83
C THR A 559 -3.38 -10.68 -2.14
N GLY A 560 -2.73 -11.12 -3.22
CA GLY A 560 -2.89 -10.54 -4.56
C GLY A 560 -2.24 -9.17 -4.74
N ASN A 561 -1.45 -8.70 -3.76
CA ASN A 561 -0.68 -7.48 -3.87
C ASN A 561 0.64 -7.75 -4.60
N ALA A 562 0.99 -6.89 -5.55
CA ALA A 562 2.26 -6.91 -6.26
C ALA A 562 3.01 -5.58 -6.05
N PRO A 563 4.35 -5.61 -5.96
CA PRO A 563 5.15 -4.40 -5.75
C PRO A 563 4.80 -3.26 -6.70
N GLY A 564 4.60 -2.06 -6.16
CA GLY A 564 4.31 -0.83 -6.88
C GLY A 564 2.93 -0.73 -7.53
N ASN A 565 2.03 -1.69 -7.31
CA ASN A 565 0.66 -1.64 -7.83
C ASN A 565 -0.32 -1.15 -6.76
N ASP A 566 -1.24 -0.29 -7.17
CA ASP A 566 -2.36 0.11 -6.32
C ASP A 566 -3.28 -1.08 -6.07
N MET A 567 -3.85 -1.14 -4.87
CA MET A 567 -4.83 -2.15 -4.52
C MET A 567 -6.17 -1.51 -4.14
N ARG A 568 -7.27 -2.21 -4.44
CA ARG A 568 -8.61 -1.83 -3.98
C ARG A 568 -8.97 -2.61 -2.73
N PHE A 569 -9.45 -1.91 -1.74
CA PHE A 569 -9.93 -2.51 -0.51
C PHE A 569 -11.41 -2.89 -0.62
N TYR A 570 -11.71 -4.15 -0.25
CA TYR A 570 -13.05 -4.72 -0.22
C TYR A 570 -13.30 -5.42 1.11
N TRP A 571 -14.42 -5.16 1.74
CA TRP A 571 -14.83 -5.81 2.99
C TRP A 571 -15.00 -7.33 2.84
N GLU A 572 -15.48 -7.78 1.68
CA GLU A 572 -15.66 -9.19 1.34
C GLU A 572 -14.33 -9.96 1.34
N ARG A 573 -13.23 -9.31 0.99
CA ARG A 573 -11.89 -9.91 1.07
C ARG A 573 -11.44 -10.09 2.51
N VAL A 574 -11.77 -9.15 3.40
CA VAL A 574 -11.47 -9.29 4.83
C VAL A 574 -12.28 -10.45 5.43
N GLU A 575 -13.52 -10.59 5.01
CA GLU A 575 -14.38 -11.72 5.39
C GLU A 575 -13.82 -13.07 4.92
N ALA A 576 -13.33 -13.15 3.69
CA ALA A 576 -12.65 -14.33 3.16
C ALA A 576 -11.38 -14.64 3.96
N SER A 577 -10.58 -13.66 4.32
CA SER A 577 -9.38 -13.83 5.15
C SER A 577 -9.72 -14.34 6.57
N ARG A 578 -10.78 -13.81 7.19
CA ARG A 578 -11.30 -14.36 8.47
C ARG A 578 -11.77 -15.80 8.32
N ASN A 579 -12.44 -16.13 7.22
CA ASN A 579 -12.91 -17.51 6.99
C ASN A 579 -11.73 -18.47 6.82
N PHE A 580 -10.65 -18.02 6.18
CA PHE A 580 -9.41 -18.80 6.12
C PHE A 580 -8.80 -19.01 7.51
N ALA A 581 -8.71 -17.95 8.34
CA ALA A 581 -8.26 -18.07 9.71
C ALA A 581 -9.09 -19.13 10.49
N ASN A 582 -10.41 -19.10 10.36
CA ASN A 582 -11.30 -20.08 10.98
C ASN A 582 -11.07 -21.50 10.44
N LYS A 583 -10.75 -21.67 9.15
CA LYS A 583 -10.43 -22.99 8.58
C LYS A 583 -9.13 -23.53 9.16
N VAL A 584 -8.09 -22.71 9.24
CA VAL A 584 -6.80 -23.09 9.87
C VAL A 584 -7.02 -23.48 11.33
N TRP A 585 -7.77 -22.68 12.09
CA TRP A 585 -8.10 -22.96 13.49
C TRP A 585 -8.82 -24.29 13.67
N ASN A 586 -9.86 -24.53 12.90
CA ASN A 586 -10.66 -25.74 12.99
C ASN A 586 -9.88 -26.99 12.57
N ALA A 587 -9.06 -26.89 11.53
CA ALA A 587 -8.18 -27.98 11.08
C ALA A 587 -7.14 -28.32 12.17
N SER A 588 -6.49 -27.30 12.72
CA SER A 588 -5.51 -27.47 13.81
C SER A 588 -6.15 -28.08 15.06
N ARG A 589 -7.33 -27.60 15.45
CA ARG A 589 -8.08 -28.15 16.57
C ARG A 589 -8.47 -29.61 16.32
N PHE A 590 -8.94 -29.95 15.12
CA PHE A 590 -9.26 -31.34 14.76
C PHE A 590 -8.02 -32.24 14.88
N ILE A 591 -6.88 -31.79 14.37
CA ILE A 591 -5.62 -32.55 14.46
C ILE A 591 -5.25 -32.76 15.93
N MET A 592 -5.17 -31.69 16.73
CA MET A 592 -4.78 -31.78 18.15
C MET A 592 -5.67 -32.73 18.97
N MET A 593 -6.98 -32.68 18.73
CA MET A 593 -7.92 -33.62 19.40
C MET A 593 -7.65 -35.09 19.04
N ASN A 594 -7.18 -35.37 17.81
CA ASN A 594 -6.83 -36.73 17.41
C ASN A 594 -5.45 -37.16 17.91
N LEU A 595 -4.53 -36.19 18.14
CA LEU A 595 -3.21 -36.45 18.71
C LEU A 595 -3.24 -36.72 20.23
N GLU A 596 -4.31 -36.28 20.90
CA GLU A 596 -4.42 -36.36 22.35
C GLU A 596 -4.32 -37.81 22.84
N GLY A 597 -3.45 -38.02 23.85
CA GLY A 597 -3.21 -39.35 24.45
C GLY A 597 -2.41 -40.30 23.55
N SER A 598 -1.89 -39.87 22.40
CA SER A 598 -1.06 -40.70 21.53
C SER A 598 0.43 -40.36 21.71
N GLU A 599 1.27 -41.36 21.87
CA GLU A 599 2.72 -41.22 21.83
C GLU A 599 3.14 -41.22 20.35
N ILE A 600 3.56 -40.08 19.83
CA ILE A 600 3.90 -39.91 18.43
C ILE A 600 5.39 -40.12 18.25
N LYS A 601 5.75 -41.07 17.39
CA LYS A 601 7.13 -41.39 17.03
C LYS A 601 7.38 -41.13 15.56
N GLU A 602 8.57 -40.62 15.22
CA GLU A 602 8.97 -40.45 13.84
C GLU A 602 9.03 -41.83 13.14
N PRO A 603 8.22 -42.04 12.08
CA PRO A 603 8.23 -43.29 11.35
C PRO A 603 9.43 -43.35 10.39
N SER A 604 9.84 -44.55 10.03
CA SER A 604 10.73 -44.75 8.90
C SER A 604 10.02 -44.44 7.59
N LEU A 605 10.78 -44.14 6.53
CA LEU A 605 10.20 -43.83 5.21
C LEU A 605 9.35 -45.00 4.64
N ASP A 606 9.63 -46.25 5.02
CA ASP A 606 8.90 -47.44 4.60
C ASP A 606 7.53 -47.61 5.34
N GLU A 607 7.40 -46.98 6.50
CA GLU A 607 6.14 -46.98 7.27
C GLU A 607 5.18 -45.89 6.75
N LEU A 608 5.66 -44.91 6.00
CA LEU A 608 4.84 -43.88 5.39
C LEU A 608 4.04 -44.40 4.21
N LYS A 609 2.73 -44.18 4.23
CA LYS A 609 1.85 -44.48 3.11
C LYS A 609 2.05 -43.47 1.93
N PRO A 610 1.63 -43.79 0.69
CA PRO A 610 1.76 -42.86 -0.44
C PRO A 610 1.21 -41.46 -0.17
N ALA A 611 0.06 -41.36 0.53
CA ALA A 611 -0.52 -40.08 0.90
C ALA A 611 0.34 -39.27 1.87
N ASP A 612 1.05 -39.92 2.80
CA ASP A 612 1.95 -39.26 3.73
C ASP A 612 3.16 -38.70 3.00
N LYS A 613 3.77 -39.50 2.12
CA LYS A 613 4.89 -39.05 1.27
C LYS A 613 4.50 -37.92 0.35
N TRP A 614 3.33 -38.02 -0.27
CA TRP A 614 2.78 -36.99 -1.12
C TRP A 614 2.67 -35.64 -0.40
N ILE A 615 2.05 -35.57 0.78
CA ILE A 615 1.85 -34.29 1.46
C ILE A 615 3.16 -33.74 2.04
N LEU A 616 4.10 -34.61 2.45
CA LEU A 616 5.46 -34.21 2.83
C LEU A 616 6.20 -33.61 1.64
N SER A 617 6.10 -34.20 0.44
CA SER A 617 6.70 -33.66 -0.76
C SER A 617 6.08 -32.30 -1.15
N LYS A 618 4.77 -32.17 -1.02
CA LYS A 618 4.06 -30.90 -1.30
C LYS A 618 4.49 -29.79 -0.33
N VAL A 619 4.54 -30.02 0.98
CA VAL A 619 5.00 -28.99 1.94
C VAL A 619 6.47 -28.65 1.78
N ASN A 620 7.28 -29.63 1.40
CA ASN A 620 8.70 -29.45 1.10
C ASN A 620 8.93 -28.54 -0.13
N THR A 621 8.20 -28.78 -1.20
CA THR A 621 8.20 -27.92 -2.39
C THR A 621 7.65 -26.52 -2.07
N LEU A 622 6.59 -26.44 -1.26
CA LEU A 622 6.04 -25.19 -0.76
C LEU A 622 7.08 -24.36 0.00
N ALA A 623 7.85 -24.97 0.90
CA ALA A 623 8.89 -24.29 1.66
C ALA A 623 9.95 -23.63 0.72
N LYS A 624 10.35 -24.35 -0.31
CA LYS A 624 11.25 -23.81 -1.34
C LYS A 624 10.62 -22.64 -2.09
N ASP A 625 9.42 -22.84 -2.61
CA ASP A 625 8.72 -21.86 -3.42
C ASP A 625 8.43 -20.56 -2.65
N VAL A 626 7.98 -20.69 -1.40
CA VAL A 626 7.71 -19.54 -0.53
C VAL A 626 9.00 -18.77 -0.25
N THR A 627 10.09 -19.48 0.07
CA THR A 627 11.39 -18.84 0.32
C THR A 627 11.89 -18.08 -0.91
N GLU A 628 11.82 -18.69 -2.10
CA GLU A 628 12.23 -18.03 -3.35
C GLU A 628 11.38 -16.76 -3.66
N ASN A 629 10.08 -16.80 -3.39
CA ASN A 629 9.22 -15.62 -3.60
C ASN A 629 9.46 -14.55 -2.53
N MET A 630 9.68 -14.94 -1.27
CA MET A 630 10.03 -13.99 -0.20
C MET A 630 11.35 -13.28 -0.47
N ASP A 631 12.36 -14.00 -0.96
CA ASP A 631 13.66 -13.42 -1.30
C ASP A 631 13.60 -12.48 -2.54
N LYS A 632 12.57 -12.64 -3.38
CA LYS A 632 12.23 -11.70 -4.47
C LYS A 632 11.27 -10.59 -4.06
N TYR A 633 10.88 -10.53 -2.80
CA TYR A 633 9.87 -9.60 -2.28
C TYR A 633 8.47 -9.76 -2.90
N GLU A 634 8.16 -10.93 -3.43
CA GLU A 634 6.85 -11.29 -4.00
C GLU A 634 5.92 -11.90 -2.94
N MET A 635 5.71 -11.16 -1.85
CA MET A 635 4.97 -11.62 -0.66
C MET A 635 3.53 -12.07 -0.99
N GLY A 636 2.87 -11.40 -1.94
CA GLY A 636 1.51 -11.76 -2.36
C GLY A 636 1.45 -13.14 -3.03
N ILE A 637 2.48 -13.51 -3.80
CA ILE A 637 2.60 -14.84 -4.41
C ILE A 637 2.95 -15.87 -3.34
N ALA A 638 3.88 -15.54 -2.45
CA ALA A 638 4.30 -16.40 -1.36
C ALA A 638 3.10 -16.83 -0.49
N VAL A 639 2.31 -15.87 -0.01
CA VAL A 639 1.16 -16.16 0.86
C VAL A 639 0.04 -16.91 0.12
N GLN A 640 -0.17 -16.63 -1.18
CA GLN A 640 -1.17 -17.37 -1.95
C GLN A 640 -0.83 -18.85 -2.07
N LYS A 641 0.44 -19.20 -2.28
CA LYS A 641 0.90 -20.59 -2.29
C LYS A 641 0.67 -21.30 -0.95
N VAL A 642 0.91 -20.60 0.16
CA VAL A 642 0.64 -21.15 1.51
C VAL A 642 -0.87 -21.34 1.71
N TYR A 643 -1.67 -20.36 1.27
CA TYR A 643 -3.13 -20.43 1.34
C TYR A 643 -3.67 -21.63 0.57
N ASP A 644 -3.28 -21.77 -0.71
CA ASP A 644 -3.75 -22.86 -1.59
C ASP A 644 -3.32 -24.24 -1.02
N PHE A 645 -2.09 -24.37 -0.56
CA PHE A 645 -1.62 -25.59 0.06
C PHE A 645 -2.46 -25.98 1.29
N ILE A 646 -2.67 -25.04 2.22
CA ILE A 646 -3.43 -25.32 3.45
C ILE A 646 -4.88 -25.64 3.12
N TRP A 647 -5.49 -24.87 2.25
CA TRP A 647 -6.91 -25.02 1.92
C TRP A 647 -7.17 -26.27 1.08
N ASP A 648 -6.53 -26.35 -0.10
CA ASP A 648 -6.85 -27.35 -1.10
C ASP A 648 -6.15 -28.68 -0.85
N GLU A 649 -4.84 -28.68 -0.51
CA GLU A 649 -4.08 -29.90 -0.38
C GLU A 649 -4.19 -30.51 1.01
N PHE A 650 -3.92 -29.72 2.05
CA PHE A 650 -3.85 -30.22 3.41
C PHE A 650 -5.24 -30.45 4.02
N CYS A 651 -6.13 -29.45 4.00
CA CYS A 651 -7.45 -29.56 4.63
C CYS A 651 -8.43 -30.42 3.82
N ASP A 652 -8.56 -30.14 2.50
CA ASP A 652 -9.58 -30.80 1.71
C ASP A 652 -9.22 -32.23 1.28
N TRP A 653 -7.92 -32.56 1.27
CA TRP A 653 -7.47 -33.90 0.89
C TRP A 653 -6.79 -34.64 2.01
N TYR A 654 -5.62 -34.17 2.48
CA TYR A 654 -4.81 -35.00 3.37
C TYR A 654 -5.50 -35.32 4.69
N ILE A 655 -6.08 -34.31 5.35
CA ILE A 655 -6.85 -34.52 6.60
C ILE A 655 -7.98 -35.55 6.37
N GLU A 656 -8.71 -35.40 5.27
CA GLU A 656 -9.83 -36.32 4.96
C GLU A 656 -9.35 -37.75 4.66
N ILE A 657 -8.24 -37.90 3.95
CA ILE A 657 -7.62 -39.21 3.65
C ILE A 657 -7.21 -39.92 4.94
N THR A 658 -6.65 -39.18 5.90
CA THR A 658 -6.12 -39.80 7.14
C THR A 658 -7.20 -40.25 8.15
N LYS A 659 -8.45 -39.78 8.01
CA LYS A 659 -9.52 -40.09 8.97
C LYS A 659 -9.73 -41.60 9.18
N THR A 660 -9.69 -42.39 8.12
CA THR A 660 -9.84 -43.85 8.18
C THR A 660 -8.76 -44.48 9.06
N ARG A 661 -7.53 -44.01 8.97
CA ARG A 661 -6.37 -44.50 9.72
C ARG A 661 -6.37 -43.99 11.14
N THR A 662 -6.63 -42.72 11.37
CA THR A 662 -6.64 -42.10 12.72
C THR A 662 -7.77 -42.63 13.60
N TYR A 663 -8.94 -42.95 13.00
CA TYR A 663 -10.06 -43.56 13.72
C TYR A 663 -9.86 -45.07 13.98
N ASN A 664 -8.97 -45.72 13.22
CA ASN A 664 -8.66 -47.15 13.36
C ASN A 664 -7.39 -47.40 14.17
N LYS A 665 -6.95 -46.45 14.99
CA LYS A 665 -5.69 -46.47 15.75
C LYS A 665 -5.50 -47.70 16.66
N GLU A 666 -6.58 -48.31 17.10
CA GLU A 666 -6.53 -49.50 17.95
C GLU A 666 -6.18 -50.78 17.16
N ASN A 667 -6.60 -50.87 15.88
CA ASN A 667 -6.37 -52.08 15.08
C ASN A 667 -5.09 -51.95 14.22
N ASP A 668 -4.70 -50.74 13.80
CA ASP A 668 -3.46 -50.49 13.06
C ASP A 668 -2.69 -49.30 13.67
N PRO A 669 -2.03 -49.49 14.81
CA PRO A 669 -1.34 -48.39 15.50
C PRO A 669 -0.14 -47.86 14.73
N ALA A 670 0.52 -48.65 13.90
CA ALA A 670 1.66 -48.21 13.11
C ALA A 670 1.24 -47.22 11.99
N SER A 671 0.20 -47.57 11.25
CA SER A 671 -0.38 -46.70 10.22
C SER A 671 -0.95 -45.41 10.83
N ALA A 672 -1.62 -45.54 11.99
CA ALA A 672 -2.12 -44.35 12.70
C ALA A 672 -1.00 -43.45 13.21
N ASN A 673 0.11 -43.98 13.74
CA ASN A 673 1.28 -43.21 14.15
C ASN A 673 1.91 -42.45 12.99
N ALA A 674 2.07 -43.11 11.84
CA ALA A 674 2.60 -42.45 10.64
C ALA A 674 1.71 -41.30 10.20
N ALA A 675 0.37 -41.48 10.23
CA ALA A 675 -0.60 -40.40 9.92
C ALA A 675 -0.53 -39.27 10.96
N PHE A 676 -0.45 -39.55 12.23
CA PHE A 676 -0.35 -38.53 13.28
C PHE A 676 0.95 -37.73 13.20
N TRP A 677 2.06 -38.43 13.01
CA TRP A 677 3.36 -37.77 12.85
C TRP A 677 3.34 -36.84 11.62
N THR A 678 2.84 -37.32 10.49
CA THR A 678 2.77 -36.54 9.27
C THR A 678 1.82 -35.33 9.41
N LEU A 679 0.63 -35.52 10.01
CA LEU A 679 -0.30 -34.42 10.32
C LEU A 679 0.36 -33.32 11.17
N LYS A 680 1.05 -33.74 12.27
CA LYS A 680 1.75 -32.80 13.16
C LYS A 680 2.88 -32.06 12.41
N THR A 681 3.70 -32.81 11.69
CA THR A 681 4.86 -32.28 10.98
C THR A 681 4.45 -31.29 9.89
N VAL A 682 3.52 -31.68 9.02
CA VAL A 682 3.03 -30.83 7.92
C VAL A 682 2.33 -29.58 8.46
N LEU A 683 1.51 -29.72 9.50
CA LEU A 683 0.88 -28.58 10.17
C LEU A 683 1.96 -27.63 10.71
N THR A 684 2.97 -28.15 11.42
CA THR A 684 4.05 -27.33 11.98
C THR A 684 4.79 -26.54 10.90
N GLU A 685 5.19 -27.18 9.79
CA GLU A 685 5.88 -26.51 8.70
C GLU A 685 4.98 -25.47 8.00
N ALA A 686 3.70 -25.78 7.77
CA ALA A 686 2.73 -24.84 7.21
C ALA A 686 2.48 -23.62 8.14
N LEU A 687 2.41 -23.83 9.45
CA LEU A 687 2.29 -22.74 10.43
C LEU A 687 3.51 -21.82 10.40
N LYS A 688 4.73 -22.37 10.32
CA LYS A 688 5.96 -21.57 10.20
C LYS A 688 5.95 -20.71 8.94
N LEU A 689 5.54 -21.27 7.80
CA LEU A 689 5.44 -20.52 6.53
C LEU A 689 4.35 -19.44 6.56
N LEU A 690 3.28 -19.65 7.29
CA LEU A 690 2.16 -18.70 7.39
C LEU A 690 2.40 -17.63 8.48
N HIS A 691 3.27 -17.91 9.48
CA HIS A 691 3.47 -17.02 10.63
C HIS A 691 3.77 -15.57 10.29
N PRO A 692 4.65 -15.22 9.33
CA PRO A 692 4.91 -13.81 9.00
C PRO A 692 3.66 -13.04 8.59
N PHE A 693 2.70 -13.71 7.97
CA PHE A 693 1.47 -13.11 7.42
C PHE A 693 0.34 -12.99 8.46
N MET A 694 0.20 -13.98 9.33
CA MET A 694 -0.88 -14.10 10.32
C MET A 694 -0.35 -14.44 11.71
N PRO A 695 0.42 -13.53 12.35
CA PRO A 695 1.24 -13.87 13.49
C PRO A 695 0.45 -14.33 14.75
N PHE A 696 -0.75 -13.77 14.99
CA PHE A 696 -1.47 -14.03 16.23
C PHE A 696 -2.10 -15.41 16.29
N ILE A 697 -2.92 -15.75 15.29
CA ILE A 697 -3.56 -17.08 15.25
C ILE A 697 -2.53 -18.19 15.17
N ILE A 698 -1.45 -17.96 14.41
CA ILE A 698 -0.41 -18.96 14.21
C ILE A 698 0.43 -19.16 15.48
N GLU A 699 0.76 -18.10 16.21
CA GLU A 699 1.42 -18.22 17.53
C GLU A 699 0.58 -19.05 18.50
N GLU A 700 -0.73 -18.76 18.61
CA GLU A 700 -1.63 -19.49 19.51
C GLU A 700 -1.71 -20.96 19.17
N ILE A 701 -1.87 -21.30 17.90
CA ILE A 701 -1.92 -22.69 17.43
C ILE A 701 -0.57 -23.38 17.68
N PHE A 702 0.53 -22.75 17.31
CA PHE A 702 1.88 -23.33 17.42
C PHE A 702 2.26 -23.61 18.87
N CYS A 703 2.10 -22.64 19.79
CA CYS A 703 2.43 -22.82 21.20
C CYS A 703 1.50 -23.84 21.90
N THR A 704 0.28 -24.05 21.37
CA THR A 704 -0.61 -25.11 21.86
C THR A 704 -0.16 -26.49 21.36
N LEU A 705 0.28 -26.60 20.11
CA LEU A 705 0.78 -27.83 19.49
C LEU A 705 2.17 -28.23 20.03
N HIS A 706 2.99 -27.25 20.39
CA HIS A 706 4.36 -27.35 20.87
C HIS A 706 4.50 -26.64 22.24
N PRO A 707 3.96 -27.18 23.33
CA PRO A 707 3.99 -26.55 24.65
C PRO A 707 5.40 -26.41 25.24
N GLU A 708 6.39 -27.07 24.65
CA GLU A 708 7.82 -26.94 24.96
C GLU A 708 8.44 -25.67 24.39
N GLU A 709 7.85 -25.08 23.37
CA GLU A 709 8.32 -23.86 22.68
C GLU A 709 7.62 -22.61 23.23
N ASP A 710 8.38 -21.55 23.43
CA ASP A 710 7.85 -20.30 23.97
C ASP A 710 7.17 -19.45 22.90
N THR A 711 7.69 -19.48 21.67
CA THR A 711 7.17 -18.70 20.54
C THR A 711 7.61 -19.29 19.20
N ILE A 712 6.75 -19.14 18.18
CA ILE A 712 7.09 -19.50 16.80
C ILE A 712 8.08 -18.52 16.16
N MET A 713 8.17 -17.29 16.67
CA MET A 713 9.05 -16.26 16.10
C MET A 713 10.54 -16.64 16.10
N LEU A 714 10.94 -17.49 17.05
CA LEU A 714 12.31 -17.99 17.18
C LEU A 714 12.49 -19.38 16.57
N ALA A 715 11.42 -19.98 16.06
CA ALA A 715 11.49 -21.27 15.37
C ALA A 715 12.24 -21.10 14.03
N LYS A 716 12.97 -22.16 13.65
CA LYS A 716 13.71 -22.17 12.40
C LYS A 716 12.76 -22.16 11.21
N TRP A 717 13.04 -21.28 10.21
CA TRP A 717 12.33 -21.26 8.93
C TRP A 717 12.44 -22.60 8.20
N PRO A 718 11.35 -23.11 7.59
CA PRO A 718 11.36 -24.36 6.83
C PRO A 718 12.35 -24.32 5.68
N GLU A 719 13.16 -25.37 5.56
CA GLU A 719 14.13 -25.52 4.48
C GLU A 719 13.75 -26.73 3.62
N TYR A 720 14.04 -26.63 2.31
CA TYR A 720 13.85 -27.77 1.39
C TYR A 720 14.76 -28.94 1.76
N ARG A 721 14.15 -30.12 1.82
CA ARG A 721 14.80 -31.39 2.16
C ARG A 721 14.74 -32.36 0.98
N ALA A 722 15.89 -32.78 0.47
CA ALA A 722 15.97 -33.69 -0.69
C ALA A 722 15.35 -35.07 -0.39
N ASP A 723 15.39 -35.52 0.88
CA ASP A 723 14.81 -36.78 1.35
C ASP A 723 13.26 -36.77 1.45
N TRP A 724 12.64 -35.60 1.30
CA TRP A 724 11.19 -35.43 1.25
C TRP A 724 10.68 -35.13 -0.17
N ASN A 725 11.39 -35.54 -1.19
CA ASN A 725 10.98 -35.37 -2.57
C ASN A 725 10.45 -36.70 -3.13
N PHE A 726 9.14 -36.82 -3.28
CA PHE A 726 8.43 -38.04 -3.66
C PHE A 726 7.57 -37.84 -4.93
N PRO A 727 8.17 -37.63 -6.09
CA PRO A 727 7.43 -37.32 -7.32
C PRO A 727 6.50 -38.43 -7.78
N ALA A 728 6.84 -39.69 -7.53
CA ALA A 728 5.98 -40.83 -7.88
C ALA A 728 4.69 -40.84 -7.07
N GLU A 729 4.77 -40.60 -5.77
CA GLU A 729 3.62 -40.51 -4.88
C GLU A 729 2.79 -39.25 -5.17
N GLU A 730 3.40 -38.18 -5.67
CA GLU A 730 2.64 -37.00 -6.12
C GLU A 730 1.77 -37.35 -7.33
N GLU A 731 2.32 -38.04 -8.33
CA GLU A 731 1.56 -38.50 -9.49
C GLU A 731 0.43 -39.48 -9.10
N MET A 732 0.71 -40.44 -8.20
CA MET A 732 -0.29 -41.37 -7.68
C MET A 732 -1.49 -40.65 -7.07
N LEU A 733 -1.27 -39.62 -6.26
CA LEU A 733 -2.33 -38.88 -5.56
C LEU A 733 -3.10 -37.95 -6.50
N GLU A 734 -2.49 -37.41 -7.56
CA GLU A 734 -3.23 -36.68 -8.59
C GLU A 734 -4.22 -37.60 -9.31
N HIS A 735 -3.83 -38.83 -9.66
CA HIS A 735 -4.77 -39.82 -10.23
C HIS A 735 -5.93 -40.13 -9.26
N CYS A 736 -5.65 -40.22 -7.95
CA CYS A 736 -6.69 -40.40 -6.92
C CYS A 736 -7.64 -39.21 -6.87
N LYS A 737 -7.13 -37.99 -6.94
CA LYS A 737 -7.96 -36.79 -6.95
C LYS A 737 -8.87 -36.75 -8.19
N ASP A 738 -8.34 -37.07 -9.35
CA ASP A 738 -9.11 -37.12 -10.59
C ASP A 738 -10.23 -38.17 -10.52
N LEU A 739 -9.94 -39.35 -9.99
CA LEU A 739 -10.92 -40.38 -9.71
C LEU A 739 -12.06 -39.87 -8.79
N VAL A 740 -11.68 -39.30 -7.63
CA VAL A 740 -12.67 -38.81 -6.65
C VAL A 740 -13.52 -37.69 -7.23
N LYS A 741 -12.89 -36.73 -7.95
CA LYS A 741 -13.60 -35.64 -8.65
C LYS A 741 -14.57 -36.20 -9.69
N GLY A 742 -14.11 -37.14 -10.53
CA GLY A 742 -14.95 -37.77 -11.56
C GLY A 742 -16.17 -38.48 -10.97
N VAL A 743 -15.96 -39.26 -9.91
CA VAL A 743 -17.06 -39.96 -9.22
C VAL A 743 -18.03 -38.96 -8.55
N ARG A 744 -17.51 -37.92 -7.90
CA ARG A 744 -18.35 -36.88 -7.24
C ARG A 744 -19.20 -36.13 -8.26
N ASN A 745 -18.65 -35.80 -9.42
CA ASN A 745 -19.39 -35.13 -10.49
C ASN A 745 -20.59 -35.99 -10.95
N VAL A 746 -20.35 -37.27 -11.24
CA VAL A 746 -21.45 -38.20 -11.61
C VAL A 746 -22.51 -38.30 -10.53
N ARG A 747 -22.08 -38.44 -9.27
CA ARG A 747 -22.99 -38.50 -8.13
C ARG A 747 -23.83 -37.21 -7.98
N THR A 748 -23.24 -36.06 -8.27
CA THR A 748 -23.94 -34.77 -8.24
C THR A 748 -24.94 -34.67 -9.43
N GLU A 749 -24.50 -35.03 -10.64
CA GLU A 749 -25.36 -35.01 -11.84
C GLU A 749 -26.56 -35.95 -11.71
N MET A 750 -26.38 -37.07 -11.03
CA MET A 750 -27.41 -38.06 -10.79
C MET A 750 -28.18 -37.90 -9.48
N ASP A 751 -27.89 -36.81 -8.70
CA ASP A 751 -28.55 -36.52 -7.42
C ASP A 751 -28.43 -37.66 -6.39
N VAL A 752 -27.28 -38.36 -6.38
CA VAL A 752 -26.99 -39.49 -5.49
C VAL A 752 -26.75 -39.03 -4.05
N PRO A 753 -27.53 -39.50 -3.07
CA PRO A 753 -27.31 -39.11 -1.66
C PRO A 753 -25.88 -39.42 -1.17
N PRO A 754 -25.26 -38.61 -0.34
CA PRO A 754 -23.90 -38.86 0.17
C PRO A 754 -23.75 -40.19 0.92
N SER A 755 -24.80 -40.64 1.58
CA SER A 755 -24.83 -41.92 2.37
C SER A 755 -24.86 -43.17 1.49
N ARG A 756 -25.23 -43.03 0.19
CA ARG A 756 -25.31 -44.17 -0.70
C ARG A 756 -23.93 -44.49 -1.28
N LYS A 757 -23.47 -45.72 -1.08
CA LYS A 757 -22.18 -46.18 -1.60
C LYS A 757 -22.38 -46.95 -2.87
N ALA A 758 -21.43 -46.86 -3.83
CA ALA A 758 -21.47 -47.59 -5.11
C ALA A 758 -20.18 -48.37 -5.31
N LYS A 759 -20.27 -49.49 -6.06
CA LYS A 759 -19.07 -50.15 -6.57
C LYS A 759 -18.39 -49.29 -7.61
N ILE A 760 -17.06 -49.30 -7.64
CA ILE A 760 -16.26 -48.58 -8.61
C ILE A 760 -15.34 -49.57 -9.31
N PHE A 761 -15.48 -49.73 -10.59
CA PHE A 761 -14.55 -50.46 -11.46
C PHE A 761 -13.60 -49.47 -12.11
N ILE A 762 -12.29 -49.68 -11.95
CA ILE A 762 -11.23 -48.88 -12.55
C ILE A 762 -10.62 -49.73 -13.66
N VAL A 763 -10.81 -49.32 -14.88
CA VAL A 763 -10.24 -50.00 -16.08
C VAL A 763 -9.10 -49.16 -16.60
N ALA A 764 -7.87 -49.71 -16.53
CA ALA A 764 -6.66 -49.10 -17.05
C ALA A 764 -5.82 -50.14 -17.79
N GLU A 765 -5.36 -49.83 -18.99
CA GLU A 765 -4.49 -50.72 -19.78
C GLU A 765 -3.06 -50.78 -19.20
N ASP A 766 -2.57 -49.65 -18.65
CA ASP A 766 -1.25 -49.58 -18.06
C ASP A 766 -1.18 -50.30 -16.72
N ALA A 767 -0.24 -51.24 -16.58
CA ALA A 767 -0.03 -52.01 -15.36
C ALA A 767 0.46 -51.15 -14.19
N ALA A 768 1.37 -50.20 -14.45
CA ALA A 768 1.89 -49.31 -13.41
C ALA A 768 0.78 -48.44 -12.81
N LEU A 769 -0.15 -47.97 -13.67
CA LEU A 769 -1.30 -47.19 -13.23
C LEU A 769 -2.29 -48.03 -12.40
N ARG A 770 -2.51 -49.31 -12.79
CA ARG A 770 -3.30 -50.24 -11.94
C ARG A 770 -2.69 -50.47 -10.57
N ASP A 771 -1.38 -50.73 -10.53
CA ASP A 771 -0.65 -50.88 -9.26
C ASP A 771 -0.74 -49.62 -8.40
N SER A 772 -0.66 -48.43 -9.02
CA SER A 772 -0.85 -47.12 -8.35
C SER A 772 -2.24 -47.02 -7.71
N PHE A 773 -3.32 -47.37 -8.40
CA PHE A 773 -4.67 -47.36 -7.83
C PHE A 773 -4.84 -48.37 -6.70
N GLU A 774 -4.26 -49.58 -6.81
CA GLU A 774 -4.31 -50.54 -5.74
C GLU A 774 -3.55 -50.09 -4.50
N LEU A 775 -2.35 -49.53 -4.64
CA LEU A 775 -1.54 -48.98 -3.55
C LEU A 775 -2.21 -47.79 -2.82
N THR A 776 -2.96 -46.99 -3.53
CA THR A 776 -3.60 -45.79 -3.01
C THR A 776 -5.09 -45.96 -2.68
N LYS A 777 -5.59 -47.16 -2.76
CA LYS A 777 -7.03 -47.50 -2.57
C LYS A 777 -7.63 -46.99 -1.27
N GLU A 778 -6.90 -47.06 -0.17
CA GLU A 778 -7.35 -46.50 1.12
C GLU A 778 -7.53 -44.99 1.10
N ALA A 779 -6.77 -44.28 0.27
CA ALA A 779 -6.82 -42.83 0.20
C ALA A 779 -8.08 -42.31 -0.51
N TYR A 780 -8.58 -43.03 -1.54
CA TYR A 780 -9.68 -42.49 -2.35
C TYR A 780 -11.02 -43.23 -2.18
N ALA A 781 -11.02 -44.51 -1.76
CA ALA A 781 -12.25 -45.31 -1.72
C ALA A 781 -13.35 -44.66 -0.87
N ASN A 782 -13.02 -44.18 0.31
CA ASN A 782 -13.98 -43.54 1.21
C ASN A 782 -14.42 -42.15 0.65
N LEU A 783 -13.49 -41.40 0.10
CA LEU A 783 -13.77 -40.05 -0.47
C LEU A 783 -14.63 -40.12 -1.72
N ALA A 784 -14.52 -41.18 -2.50
CA ALA A 784 -15.35 -41.47 -3.66
C ALA A 784 -16.72 -42.09 -3.27
N GLY A 785 -16.92 -42.45 -1.99
CA GLY A 785 -18.14 -43.14 -1.55
C GLY A 785 -18.27 -44.54 -2.10
N ALA A 786 -17.11 -45.24 -2.21
CA ALA A 786 -17.08 -46.59 -2.71
C ALA A 786 -17.60 -47.58 -1.66
N SER A 787 -18.42 -48.58 -2.10
CA SER A 787 -18.71 -49.79 -1.31
C SER A 787 -17.63 -50.84 -1.54
N GLU A 788 -17.11 -50.91 -2.74
CA GLU A 788 -16.07 -51.82 -3.20
C GLU A 788 -15.32 -51.14 -4.39
N VAL A 789 -14.03 -51.39 -4.49
CA VAL A 789 -13.22 -50.91 -5.66
C VAL A 789 -12.54 -52.11 -6.30
N MET A 790 -12.67 -52.22 -7.58
CA MET A 790 -12.05 -53.27 -8.42
C MET A 790 -11.18 -52.61 -9.50
N VAL A 791 -9.90 -52.92 -9.51
CA VAL A 791 -8.95 -52.42 -10.52
C VAL A 791 -8.65 -53.55 -11.49
N GLN A 792 -8.86 -53.30 -12.80
CA GLN A 792 -8.75 -54.34 -13.83
C GLN A 792 -8.25 -53.77 -15.16
N GLN A 793 -7.82 -54.66 -16.04
CA GLN A 793 -7.25 -54.30 -17.35
C GLN A 793 -8.33 -54.00 -18.37
N ASP A 794 -9.47 -54.69 -18.30
CA ASP A 794 -10.52 -54.60 -19.31
C ASP A 794 -11.92 -54.51 -18.67
N LYS A 795 -12.98 -54.52 -19.49
CA LYS A 795 -14.37 -54.37 -19.05
C LYS A 795 -15.01 -55.69 -18.58
N THR A 796 -14.24 -56.75 -18.34
CA THR A 796 -14.81 -58.05 -17.93
C THR A 796 -15.58 -57.91 -16.60
N GLY A 797 -16.85 -58.39 -16.62
CA GLY A 797 -17.71 -58.33 -15.42
C GLY A 797 -18.41 -57.03 -15.15
N ILE A 798 -18.27 -55.99 -16.04
CA ILE A 798 -18.96 -54.71 -15.93
C ILE A 798 -20.26 -54.77 -16.79
N GLY A 799 -21.39 -54.37 -16.17
CA GLY A 799 -22.68 -54.31 -16.87
C GLY A 799 -22.68 -53.24 -17.95
N GLU A 800 -23.46 -53.45 -19.02
CA GLU A 800 -23.58 -52.50 -20.12
C GLU A 800 -24.24 -51.18 -19.72
N ASP A 801 -24.99 -51.18 -18.63
CA ASP A 801 -25.70 -50.05 -18.06
C ASP A 801 -24.85 -49.21 -17.07
N ALA A 802 -23.60 -49.62 -16.81
CA ALA A 802 -22.72 -48.91 -15.92
C ALA A 802 -22.39 -47.52 -16.44
N VAL A 803 -22.51 -46.52 -15.58
CA VAL A 803 -22.12 -45.13 -15.88
C VAL A 803 -20.61 -45.04 -16.01
N SER A 804 -20.11 -44.55 -17.15
CA SER A 804 -18.68 -44.45 -17.37
C SER A 804 -18.16 -43.01 -17.14
N VAL A 805 -16.97 -42.90 -16.55
CA VAL A 805 -16.23 -41.62 -16.32
C VAL A 805 -14.81 -41.80 -16.84
N VAL A 806 -14.42 -40.97 -17.79
CA VAL A 806 -13.06 -40.98 -18.31
C VAL A 806 -12.18 -40.05 -17.44
N ILE A 807 -11.07 -40.57 -16.94
CA ILE A 807 -10.03 -39.84 -16.26
C ILE A 807 -8.69 -40.05 -17.01
N PRO A 808 -7.63 -39.28 -16.71
CA PRO A 808 -6.34 -39.53 -17.35
C PRO A 808 -5.86 -40.96 -17.16
N GLY A 809 -5.64 -41.67 -18.27
CA GLY A 809 -5.10 -43.05 -18.28
C GLY A 809 -6.08 -44.15 -17.86
N ALA A 810 -7.29 -43.84 -17.43
CA ALA A 810 -8.27 -44.87 -17.00
C ALA A 810 -9.71 -44.47 -17.27
N THR A 811 -10.59 -45.49 -17.27
CA THR A 811 -12.05 -45.29 -17.30
C THR A 811 -12.68 -45.92 -16.06
N LEU A 812 -13.47 -45.16 -15.36
CA LEU A 812 -14.22 -45.60 -14.20
C LEU A 812 -15.61 -46.08 -14.65
N TYR A 813 -16.12 -47.13 -14.04
CA TYR A 813 -17.48 -47.60 -14.25
C TYR A 813 -18.19 -47.77 -12.91
N LEU A 814 -19.38 -47.18 -12.81
CA LEU A 814 -20.24 -47.28 -11.63
C LEU A 814 -21.54 -47.97 -12.03
N PRO A 815 -21.92 -49.11 -11.46
CA PRO A 815 -23.19 -49.76 -11.72
C PRO A 815 -24.36 -48.81 -11.49
N LEU A 816 -25.29 -48.72 -12.45
CA LEU A 816 -26.41 -47.80 -12.34
C LEU A 816 -27.33 -48.15 -11.16
N GLU A 817 -27.48 -49.42 -10.83
CA GLU A 817 -28.24 -49.92 -9.66
C GLU A 817 -27.71 -49.44 -8.31
N ASP A 818 -26.44 -49.22 -8.25
CA ASP A 818 -25.79 -48.68 -7.04
C ASP A 818 -25.98 -47.15 -6.87
N LEU A 819 -26.17 -46.44 -7.97
CA LEU A 819 -26.33 -44.96 -7.99
C LEU A 819 -27.79 -44.55 -7.80
N VAL A 820 -28.74 -45.28 -8.40
CA VAL A 820 -30.17 -44.93 -8.40
C VAL A 820 -31.00 -46.00 -7.66
N ASP A 821 -31.84 -45.55 -6.74
CA ASP A 821 -32.87 -46.43 -6.13
C ASP A 821 -34.09 -46.34 -7.05
N PHE A 822 -34.16 -47.24 -8.00
CA PHE A 822 -35.19 -47.26 -9.04
C PHE A 822 -36.60 -47.15 -8.48
N GLU A 823 -36.90 -47.76 -7.34
CA GLU A 823 -38.23 -47.71 -6.76
C GLU A 823 -38.52 -46.34 -6.12
N LYS A 824 -37.56 -45.81 -5.39
CA LYS A 824 -37.68 -44.45 -4.76
C LYS A 824 -37.66 -43.34 -5.79
N GLU A 825 -36.82 -43.45 -6.80
CA GLU A 825 -36.74 -42.44 -7.88
C GLU A 825 -38.02 -42.50 -8.72
N LYS A 826 -38.54 -43.65 -9.02
CA LYS A 826 -39.83 -43.81 -9.69
C LYS A 826 -40.96 -43.20 -8.85
N GLU A 827 -40.97 -43.42 -7.54
CA GLU A 827 -41.95 -42.82 -6.64
C GLU A 827 -41.80 -41.31 -6.60
N ARG A 828 -40.56 -40.77 -6.57
CA ARG A 828 -40.24 -39.33 -6.61
C ARG A 828 -40.75 -38.74 -7.93
N LEU A 829 -40.40 -39.34 -9.07
CA LEU A 829 -40.79 -38.88 -10.37
C LEU A 829 -42.31 -38.94 -10.57
N LEU A 830 -43.00 -39.95 -10.04
CA LEU A 830 -44.46 -40.02 -10.05
C LEU A 830 -45.12 -38.92 -9.19
N LYS A 831 -44.53 -38.62 -8.04
CA LYS A 831 -44.96 -37.48 -7.20
C LYS A 831 -44.74 -36.15 -7.92
N GLU A 832 -43.61 -35.99 -8.56
CA GLU A 832 -43.27 -34.78 -9.33
C GLU A 832 -44.17 -34.64 -10.56
N GLN A 833 -44.44 -35.73 -11.27
CA GLN A 833 -45.41 -35.77 -12.36
C GLN A 833 -46.80 -35.29 -11.88
N ALA A 834 -47.27 -35.83 -10.75
CA ALA A 834 -48.57 -35.43 -10.18
C ALA A 834 -48.58 -33.96 -9.76
N ARG A 835 -47.47 -33.46 -9.26
CA ARG A 835 -47.32 -32.02 -8.92
C ARG A 835 -47.38 -31.14 -10.17
N LEU A 836 -46.61 -31.52 -11.19
CA LEU A 836 -46.55 -30.77 -12.46
C LEU A 836 -47.90 -30.84 -13.20
N GLU A 837 -48.62 -31.97 -13.16
CA GLU A 837 -50.00 -32.08 -13.68
C GLU A 837 -50.97 -31.06 -13.06
N LYS A 838 -50.89 -30.88 -11.75
CA LYS A 838 -51.69 -29.88 -11.03
C LYS A 838 -51.33 -28.44 -11.41
N GLU A 839 -50.02 -28.13 -11.50
CA GLU A 839 -49.56 -26.80 -11.88
C GLU A 839 -49.84 -26.51 -13.38
N LEU A 840 -49.72 -27.47 -14.26
CA LEU A 840 -50.12 -27.35 -15.66
C LEU A 840 -51.61 -27.09 -15.80
N ALA A 841 -52.43 -27.86 -15.08
CA ALA A 841 -53.89 -27.66 -15.08
C ALA A 841 -54.29 -26.27 -14.53
N ARG A 842 -53.58 -25.80 -13.48
CA ARG A 842 -53.80 -24.48 -12.88
C ARG A 842 -53.41 -23.36 -13.88
N SER A 843 -52.21 -23.41 -14.46
CA SER A 843 -51.74 -22.37 -15.39
C SER A 843 -52.57 -22.36 -16.69
N LYS A 844 -52.94 -23.52 -17.24
CA LYS A 844 -53.86 -23.61 -18.37
C LYS A 844 -55.25 -23.07 -18.01
N GLY A 845 -55.75 -23.36 -16.82
CA GLY A 845 -57.02 -22.82 -16.34
C GLY A 845 -57.01 -21.30 -16.16
N MET A 846 -55.89 -20.76 -15.68
CA MET A 846 -55.72 -19.30 -15.58
C MET A 846 -55.64 -18.63 -16.96
N LEU A 847 -54.89 -19.20 -17.88
CA LEU A 847 -54.74 -18.68 -19.24
C LEU A 847 -55.95 -18.90 -20.15
N SER A 848 -56.87 -19.79 -19.79
CA SER A 848 -58.19 -19.96 -20.48
C SER A 848 -59.30 -19.09 -19.88
N ASN A 849 -59.08 -18.41 -18.77
CA ASN A 849 -60.09 -17.58 -18.16
C ASN A 849 -60.13 -16.18 -18.78
N GLU A 850 -61.17 -15.88 -19.54
CA GLU A 850 -61.34 -14.59 -20.23
C GLU A 850 -61.31 -13.39 -19.25
N LYS A 851 -61.77 -13.56 -18.00
CA LYS A 851 -61.73 -12.49 -16.98
C LYS A 851 -60.31 -12.21 -16.48
N PHE A 852 -59.41 -13.22 -16.47
CA PHE A 852 -58.01 -13.07 -16.16
C PHE A 852 -57.28 -12.36 -17.30
N LEU A 853 -57.46 -12.80 -18.52
CA LEU A 853 -56.82 -12.24 -19.71
C LEU A 853 -57.25 -10.79 -19.99
N SER A 854 -58.48 -10.40 -19.61
CA SER A 854 -58.95 -9.05 -19.88
C SER A 854 -58.65 -8.06 -18.75
N LYS A 855 -58.33 -8.51 -17.53
CA LYS A 855 -58.09 -7.64 -16.35
C LYS A 855 -56.69 -7.66 -15.78
N ALA A 856 -55.88 -8.68 -16.07
CA ALA A 856 -54.50 -8.78 -15.55
C ALA A 856 -53.53 -7.93 -16.40
N PRO A 857 -52.55 -7.29 -15.80
CA PRO A 857 -51.44 -6.62 -16.52
C PRO A 857 -50.76 -7.58 -17.49
N GLU A 858 -50.37 -7.09 -18.66
CA GLU A 858 -49.74 -7.90 -19.76
C GLU A 858 -48.49 -8.65 -19.25
N ALA A 859 -47.71 -8.02 -18.36
CA ALA A 859 -46.54 -8.63 -17.70
C ALA A 859 -46.90 -9.88 -16.88
N LYS A 860 -48.07 -9.90 -16.19
CA LYS A 860 -48.53 -11.06 -15.42
C LYS A 860 -49.05 -12.19 -16.33
N VAL A 861 -49.67 -11.85 -17.44
CA VAL A 861 -50.10 -12.84 -18.42
C VAL A 861 -48.88 -13.50 -19.07
N GLN A 862 -47.82 -12.71 -19.37
CA GLN A 862 -46.58 -13.25 -19.91
C GLN A 862 -45.85 -14.13 -18.90
N GLU A 863 -45.76 -13.71 -17.64
CA GLU A 863 -45.17 -14.50 -16.54
C GLU A 863 -45.86 -15.88 -16.41
N GLU A 864 -47.18 -15.94 -16.51
CA GLU A 864 -47.93 -17.18 -16.40
C GLU A 864 -47.76 -18.08 -17.66
N LYS A 865 -47.56 -17.48 -18.85
CA LYS A 865 -47.19 -18.22 -20.07
C LYS A 865 -45.80 -18.83 -19.95
N ASP A 866 -44.85 -18.07 -19.42
CA ASP A 866 -43.48 -18.54 -19.23
C ASP A 866 -43.43 -19.68 -18.20
N LYS A 867 -44.19 -19.58 -17.10
CA LYS A 867 -44.39 -20.69 -16.14
C LYS A 867 -45.00 -21.93 -16.79
N LEU A 868 -46.02 -21.76 -17.64
CA LEU A 868 -46.65 -22.87 -18.34
C LEU A 868 -45.66 -23.60 -19.23
N ALA A 869 -44.89 -22.86 -20.03
CA ALA A 869 -43.85 -23.40 -20.88
C ALA A 869 -42.76 -24.15 -20.06
N GLY A 870 -42.33 -23.58 -18.94
CA GLY A 870 -41.38 -24.22 -18.01
C GLY A 870 -41.93 -25.53 -17.42
N TYR A 871 -43.19 -25.55 -17.02
CA TYR A 871 -43.84 -26.77 -16.49
C TYR A 871 -44.05 -27.84 -17.58
N GLU A 872 -44.32 -27.45 -18.82
CA GLU A 872 -44.44 -28.39 -19.97
C GLU A 872 -43.10 -29.05 -20.26
N GLN A 873 -42.01 -28.24 -20.25
CA GLN A 873 -40.66 -28.77 -20.44
C GLN A 873 -40.25 -29.73 -19.31
N MET A 874 -40.50 -29.35 -18.06
CA MET A 874 -40.23 -30.21 -16.89
C MET A 874 -41.05 -31.51 -16.93
N MET A 875 -42.30 -31.45 -17.35
CA MET A 875 -43.17 -32.62 -17.51
C MET A 875 -42.64 -33.58 -18.57
N GLU A 876 -42.12 -33.07 -19.69
CA GLU A 876 -41.55 -33.89 -20.75
C GLU A 876 -40.31 -34.62 -20.26
N GLN A 877 -39.42 -33.91 -19.55
CA GLN A 877 -38.23 -34.50 -18.93
C GLN A 877 -38.58 -35.60 -17.89
N VAL A 878 -39.60 -35.38 -17.07
CA VAL A 878 -40.06 -36.38 -16.10
C VAL A 878 -40.62 -37.60 -16.78
N LYS A 879 -41.42 -37.45 -17.86
CA LYS A 879 -41.98 -38.55 -18.66
C LYS A 879 -40.90 -39.34 -19.38
N GLU A 880 -39.92 -38.68 -19.98
CA GLU A 880 -38.77 -39.34 -20.62
C GLU A 880 -37.99 -40.19 -19.62
N ARG A 881 -37.72 -39.61 -18.42
CA ARG A 881 -37.01 -40.33 -17.34
C ARG A 881 -37.80 -41.55 -16.85
N LEU A 882 -39.11 -41.41 -16.64
CA LEU A 882 -39.99 -42.55 -16.24
C LEU A 882 -40.03 -43.62 -17.34
N ALA A 883 -40.01 -43.23 -18.61
CA ALA A 883 -39.97 -44.18 -19.75
C ALA A 883 -38.65 -44.94 -19.83
N GLN A 884 -37.52 -44.27 -19.54
CA GLN A 884 -36.20 -44.89 -19.47
C GLN A 884 -36.11 -45.89 -18.32
N MET A 885 -36.76 -45.64 -17.17
CA MET A 885 -36.79 -46.51 -16.00
C MET A 885 -37.79 -47.68 -16.13
N SER A 886 -38.59 -47.70 -17.16
CA SER A 886 -39.59 -48.76 -17.40
C SER A 886 -39.13 -49.77 -18.47
N LYS A 887 -37.98 -49.54 -19.06
CA LYS A 887 -37.25 -50.44 -19.97
C LYS A 887 -36.26 -51.25 -19.15
#